data_d8f734f54d1bf2e6c6a82693a62df4a2
#
_entry.id   d8f734f54d1bf2e6c6a82693a62df4a2
#
_cell.length_a   1.000
_cell.length_b   1.000
_cell.length_c   1.000
_cell.angle_alpha   90.00
_cell.angle_beta   90.00
_cell.angle_gamma   90.00
#
_symmetry.space_group_name_H-M   'P 1'
#
loop_
_entity.id
_entity.type
_entity.pdbx_description
1 polymer ?
#
loop_
_entity_poly.entity_id
_entity_poly.type
_entity_poly.pdbx_seq_one_letter_code
_entity_poly.pdbx_strand_id
1 'polypeptide(L)'
;MFAKLSYYAHSAQDKLGNLLPYEYWQTLQNHSVNVGEMAAEFARVFGAQEVACQTGKLHDLGKYSEAFNHRLHGGSSVDHATAGAKIAVERWGNVIGKLMAFCIAGHHAGLANGNGEGDNRRTLKQRLALKFGEDIPTLDNLWQQEIKLPETLSAPPLKADAHHPFFSYAFFTRMLYSCLVDADYLDTEAFYSNLENKAVERGGYPDLNALQHNFNQFINDFRRRIAQAPEQTEAEKRNAVLNRLRSEILDNAVEQAAQAQGLFTLTVPTGGGKTFTSMAFALEHAKRHGMRRVIYVIPFTSIIEQNAAEFRKVFGELGEQAVLEHHSTFDDGKLQNEATKDKLRLASENWDAPIVVTTAVQFFESLFADRSSRCRKLHNIAGSVIILDEAQMLPLNLLLPIMQAIKELAQNYRCSIVMCTATQPAVQAENGFYRGFENVREIAPKPTALFDKLRRTTVQHIGTQTYADLLAKLGEHPQMLVIVNNRRHARSLYDQAKHLDGTFHLTTLMCAKHRSQKLDEIRGRLKNGEPCRVIATSLIEAGVDVDFPLVMRAEAGLDSVAQAAGRCNREGKRPSENSFVWIFAPEDKWKVPPELATQAAVMRLAADSFSDDLLSTQAVAAYFAELYQLKGSELDNKKILKMHNDTGQSLDFPFQTIADKFRMIESHMQPLIIPFDADAENLINSLRYADHIGGLLRKLQPYTVQIPRKSPRCFV
;
A
#
# COMPACT_ATOMS: atom_id res chain seq x y z
N MET A 1 -31.48 -5.28 50.28
CA MET A 1 -30.71 -4.47 49.30
C MET A 1 -30.79 -5.28 47.99
N PHE A 2 -31.61 -4.86 47.05
CA PHE A 2 -31.62 -5.51 45.71
C PHE A 2 -30.23 -5.25 45.11
N ALA A 3 -29.51 -6.34 44.77
CA ALA A 3 -28.27 -6.22 44.00
C ALA A 3 -28.61 -5.44 42.72
N LYS A 4 -27.93 -4.32 42.49
CA LYS A 4 -28.10 -3.50 41.30
C LYS A 4 -27.80 -4.43 40.11
N LEU A 5 -28.77 -4.69 39.25
CA LEU A 5 -28.58 -5.49 38.02
C LEU A 5 -27.47 -4.75 37.23
N SER A 6 -26.42 -5.46 36.90
CA SER A 6 -25.31 -4.93 36.10
C SER A 6 -25.04 -5.87 34.94
N TYR A 7 -24.81 -5.33 33.74
CA TYR A 7 -24.39 -6.05 32.56
C TYR A 7 -22.90 -5.84 32.31
N TYR A 8 -22.25 -6.86 31.77
CA TYR A 8 -20.81 -6.88 31.58
C TYR A 8 -20.47 -7.08 30.10
N ALA A 9 -19.41 -6.41 29.64
CA ALA A 9 -18.87 -6.56 28.30
C ALA A 9 -17.94 -7.78 28.22
N HIS A 10 -17.06 -7.91 29.25
CA HIS A 10 -16.04 -8.95 29.33
C HIS A 10 -16.00 -9.56 30.73
N SER A 11 -15.87 -10.91 30.79
CA SER A 11 -15.58 -11.64 32.03
C SER A 11 -14.07 -11.70 32.28
N ALA A 12 -13.70 -11.81 33.53
CA ALA A 12 -12.31 -12.04 33.95
C ALA A 12 -12.14 -13.49 34.41
N GLN A 13 -11.00 -14.10 34.09
CA GLN A 13 -10.62 -15.46 34.48
C GLN A 13 -9.24 -15.50 35.10
N ASP A 14 -9.03 -16.44 36.00
CA ASP A 14 -7.69 -16.74 36.53
C ASP A 14 -6.85 -17.55 35.52
N LYS A 15 -5.60 -17.84 35.86
CA LYS A 15 -4.70 -18.63 35.01
C LYS A 15 -5.14 -20.09 34.77
N LEU A 16 -6.12 -20.57 35.54
CA LEU A 16 -6.70 -21.91 35.41
C LEU A 16 -8.02 -21.90 34.61
N GLY A 17 -8.48 -20.72 34.17
CA GLY A 17 -9.72 -20.55 33.42
C GLY A 17 -10.96 -20.43 34.30
N ASN A 18 -10.84 -20.29 35.62
CA ASN A 18 -11.97 -20.08 36.51
C ASN A 18 -12.39 -18.61 36.49
N LEU A 19 -13.70 -18.35 36.51
CA LEU A 19 -14.22 -16.99 36.56
C LEU A 19 -13.84 -16.29 37.87
N LEU A 20 -13.30 -15.10 37.74
CA LEU A 20 -13.05 -14.20 38.87
C LEU A 20 -14.35 -13.50 39.33
N PRO A 21 -14.38 -12.94 40.55
CA PRO A 21 -15.50 -12.13 41.02
C PRO A 21 -15.86 -10.97 40.09
N TYR A 22 -17.13 -10.55 40.09
CA TYR A 22 -17.65 -9.50 39.21
C TYR A 22 -16.92 -8.15 39.30
N GLU A 23 -16.28 -7.87 40.42
CA GLU A 23 -15.45 -6.66 40.61
C GLU A 23 -14.26 -6.57 39.66
N TYR A 24 -13.83 -7.71 39.10
CA TYR A 24 -12.77 -7.78 38.08
C TYR A 24 -13.31 -7.74 36.65
N TRP A 25 -14.63 -7.81 36.46
CA TRP A 25 -15.24 -7.81 35.13
C TRP A 25 -15.44 -6.38 34.63
N GLN A 26 -15.34 -6.20 33.31
CA GLN A 26 -15.63 -4.90 32.70
C GLN A 26 -17.13 -4.70 32.55
N THR A 27 -17.69 -3.66 33.14
CA THR A 27 -19.10 -3.31 32.95
C THR A 27 -19.37 -2.89 31.53
N LEU A 28 -20.55 -3.25 31.00
CA LEU A 28 -20.95 -2.92 29.63
C LEU A 28 -21.04 -1.41 29.40
N GLN A 29 -21.51 -0.66 30.41
CA GLN A 29 -21.54 0.80 30.38
C GLN A 29 -20.15 1.40 30.15
N ASN A 30 -19.16 0.99 30.95
CA ASN A 30 -17.79 1.50 30.81
C ASN A 30 -17.19 1.18 29.46
N HIS A 31 -17.28 -0.06 29.00
CA HIS A 31 -16.82 -0.48 27.68
C HIS A 31 -17.46 0.36 26.56
N SER A 32 -18.79 0.47 26.55
CA SER A 32 -19.52 1.23 25.52
C SER A 32 -19.15 2.70 25.50
N VAL A 33 -18.95 3.32 26.67
CA VAL A 33 -18.55 4.74 26.77
C VAL A 33 -17.11 4.90 26.29
N ASN A 34 -16.18 4.07 26.74
CA ASN A 34 -14.77 4.14 26.34
C ASN A 34 -14.61 3.96 24.82
N VAL A 35 -15.26 2.94 24.25
CA VAL A 35 -15.24 2.71 22.79
C VAL A 35 -15.85 3.89 22.04
N GLY A 36 -16.94 4.46 22.54
CA GLY A 36 -17.57 5.65 21.97
C GLY A 36 -16.64 6.87 21.98
N GLU A 37 -15.97 7.14 23.10
CA GLU A 37 -15.04 8.27 23.22
C GLU A 37 -13.79 8.11 22.35
N MET A 38 -13.19 6.92 22.33
CA MET A 38 -12.04 6.64 21.45
C MET A 38 -12.43 6.73 19.97
N ALA A 39 -13.56 6.17 19.56
CA ALA A 39 -14.04 6.25 18.18
C ALA A 39 -14.31 7.71 17.78
N ALA A 40 -14.85 8.54 18.69
CA ALA A 40 -15.04 9.97 18.46
C ALA A 40 -13.70 10.70 18.23
N GLU A 41 -12.69 10.40 19.05
CA GLU A 41 -11.36 11.00 18.91
C GLU A 41 -10.73 10.63 17.56
N PHE A 42 -10.84 9.37 17.15
CA PHE A 42 -10.35 8.92 15.85
C PHE A 42 -11.04 9.62 14.67
N ALA A 43 -12.35 9.85 14.78
CA ALA A 43 -13.15 10.50 13.75
C ALA A 43 -13.04 12.04 13.73
N ARG A 44 -12.41 12.65 14.72
CA ARG A 44 -12.29 14.11 14.84
C ARG A 44 -11.60 14.74 13.63
N VAL A 45 -10.61 14.05 13.06
CA VAL A 45 -9.82 14.56 11.92
C VAL A 45 -10.69 14.88 10.72
N PHE A 46 -11.78 14.12 10.52
CA PHE A 46 -12.73 14.30 9.41
C PHE A 46 -14.13 14.75 9.86
N GLY A 47 -14.25 15.28 11.07
CA GLY A 47 -15.46 15.94 11.54
C GLY A 47 -16.65 15.03 11.85
N ALA A 48 -16.43 13.73 12.10
CA ALA A 48 -17.49 12.74 12.33
C ALA A 48 -17.54 12.23 13.78
N GLN A 49 -16.97 12.98 14.73
CA GLN A 49 -16.81 12.56 16.13
C GLN A 49 -18.14 12.19 16.81
N GLU A 50 -19.23 12.89 16.51
CA GLU A 50 -20.52 12.63 17.14
C GLU A 50 -21.11 11.31 16.64
N VAL A 51 -21.10 11.08 15.34
CA VAL A 51 -21.57 9.83 14.72
C VAL A 51 -20.73 8.64 15.20
N ALA A 52 -19.41 8.79 15.27
CA ALA A 52 -18.51 7.74 15.74
C ALA A 52 -18.72 7.41 17.22
N CYS A 53 -18.93 8.42 18.06
CA CYS A 53 -19.25 8.23 19.47
C CYS A 53 -20.50 7.34 19.66
N GLN A 54 -21.59 7.69 18.97
CA GLN A 54 -22.84 6.92 19.12
C GLN A 54 -22.73 5.52 18.47
N THR A 55 -21.94 5.39 17.42
CA THR A 55 -21.64 4.06 16.82
C THR A 55 -20.92 3.16 17.82
N GLY A 56 -19.91 3.70 18.53
CA GLY A 56 -19.20 2.99 19.60
C GLY A 56 -20.11 2.64 20.77
N LYS A 57 -20.95 3.57 21.23
CA LYS A 57 -21.90 3.32 22.34
C LYS A 57 -22.93 2.22 22.03
N LEU A 58 -23.28 2.02 20.77
CA LEU A 58 -24.31 1.08 20.35
C LEU A 58 -23.78 -0.28 19.90
N HIS A 59 -22.47 -0.45 19.66
CA HIS A 59 -21.95 -1.63 18.98
C HIS A 59 -22.29 -2.94 19.70
N ASP A 60 -22.25 -2.92 21.00
CA ASP A 60 -22.48 -4.07 21.90
C ASP A 60 -23.81 -4.03 22.64
N LEU A 61 -24.76 -3.20 22.19
CA LEU A 61 -26.03 -2.99 22.89
C LEU A 61 -26.80 -4.29 23.20
N GLY A 62 -26.70 -5.29 22.33
CA GLY A 62 -27.34 -6.59 22.54
C GLY A 62 -26.81 -7.40 23.73
N LYS A 63 -25.70 -6.97 24.33
CA LYS A 63 -25.20 -7.51 25.60
C LYS A 63 -26.06 -7.12 26.80
N TYR A 64 -26.94 -6.11 26.70
CA TYR A 64 -27.99 -5.82 27.69
C TYR A 64 -29.14 -6.85 27.58
N SER A 65 -28.82 -8.13 27.69
CA SER A 65 -29.78 -9.21 27.64
C SER A 65 -29.41 -10.38 28.58
N GLU A 66 -30.39 -11.05 29.16
CA GLU A 66 -30.14 -12.24 29.99
C GLU A 66 -29.43 -13.34 29.22
N ALA A 67 -29.76 -13.51 27.94
CA ALA A 67 -29.13 -14.51 27.07
C ALA A 67 -27.61 -14.27 26.93
N PHE A 68 -27.17 -13.01 26.84
CA PHE A 68 -25.74 -12.70 26.79
C PHE A 68 -25.06 -12.87 28.17
N ASN A 69 -25.75 -12.51 29.25
CA ASN A 69 -25.24 -12.75 30.60
C ASN A 69 -25.01 -14.27 30.82
N HIS A 70 -25.97 -15.10 30.41
CA HIS A 70 -25.80 -16.56 30.44
C HIS A 70 -24.59 -17.04 29.61
N ARG A 71 -24.32 -16.43 28.44
CA ARG A 71 -23.12 -16.70 27.63
C ARG A 71 -21.83 -16.43 28.39
N LEU A 72 -21.71 -15.33 29.13
CA LEU A 72 -20.51 -15.00 29.93
C LEU A 72 -20.21 -16.07 30.98
N HIS A 73 -21.20 -16.88 31.37
CA HIS A 73 -21.07 -18.00 32.29
C HIS A 73 -20.96 -19.38 31.59
N GLY A 74 -20.53 -19.36 30.30
CA GLY A 74 -20.30 -20.60 29.53
C GLY A 74 -21.48 -21.08 28.69
N GLY A 75 -22.50 -20.24 28.52
CA GLY A 75 -23.65 -20.53 27.63
C GLY A 75 -23.30 -20.38 26.13
N SER A 76 -24.28 -20.71 25.28
CA SER A 76 -24.18 -20.66 23.83
C SER A 76 -23.93 -19.23 23.29
N SER A 77 -23.39 -19.14 22.08
CA SER A 77 -23.18 -17.85 21.38
C SER A 77 -24.51 -17.16 21.05
N VAL A 78 -24.56 -15.84 21.25
CA VAL A 78 -25.74 -15.00 21.07
C VAL A 78 -25.42 -13.81 20.16
N ASP A 79 -26.33 -13.46 19.24
CA ASP A 79 -26.22 -12.22 18.44
C ASP A 79 -26.43 -11.00 19.35
N HIS A 80 -25.40 -10.21 19.51
CA HIS A 80 -25.42 -8.98 20.31
C HIS A 80 -25.17 -7.71 19.48
N ALA A 81 -24.78 -7.87 18.21
CA ALA A 81 -24.49 -6.73 17.32
C ALA A 81 -25.75 -6.18 16.63
N THR A 82 -26.71 -7.04 16.31
CA THR A 82 -27.91 -6.64 15.54
C THR A 82 -28.79 -5.67 16.30
N ALA A 83 -28.90 -5.77 17.61
CA ALA A 83 -29.73 -4.90 18.43
C ALA A 83 -29.34 -3.41 18.28
N GLY A 84 -28.06 -3.08 18.45
CA GLY A 84 -27.57 -1.71 18.29
C GLY A 84 -27.72 -1.19 16.86
N ALA A 85 -27.57 -2.04 15.85
CA ALA A 85 -27.78 -1.67 14.46
C ALA A 85 -29.25 -1.28 14.17
N LYS A 86 -30.23 -2.00 14.75
CA LYS A 86 -31.66 -1.67 14.65
C LYS A 86 -31.98 -0.34 15.31
N ILE A 87 -31.50 -0.13 16.55
CA ILE A 87 -31.72 1.11 17.29
C ILE A 87 -31.13 2.31 16.54
N ALA A 88 -29.93 2.16 15.91
CA ALA A 88 -29.34 3.23 15.13
C ALA A 88 -30.23 3.66 13.95
N VAL A 89 -30.81 2.71 13.20
CA VAL A 89 -31.72 3.00 12.07
C VAL A 89 -33.04 3.59 12.57
N GLU A 90 -33.62 3.03 13.63
CA GLU A 90 -34.87 3.54 14.22
C GLU A 90 -34.76 4.97 14.70
N ARG A 91 -33.60 5.34 15.31
CA ARG A 91 -33.40 6.66 15.89
C ARG A 91 -32.97 7.71 14.88
N TRP A 92 -32.05 7.41 13.97
CA TRP A 92 -31.42 8.38 13.06
C TRP A 92 -31.66 8.10 11.58
N GLY A 93 -32.59 7.20 11.26
CA GLY A 93 -33.14 6.99 9.93
C GLY A 93 -32.20 6.25 8.95
N ASN A 94 -32.67 6.23 7.69
CA ASN A 94 -32.11 5.38 6.63
C ASN A 94 -30.82 5.93 5.96
N VAL A 95 -30.30 7.06 6.41
CA VAL A 95 -29.01 7.58 5.92
C VAL A 95 -27.96 7.35 7.02
N ILE A 96 -27.84 8.26 7.97
CA ILE A 96 -26.80 8.16 9.02
C ILE A 96 -26.96 6.88 9.84
N GLY A 97 -28.18 6.61 10.32
CA GLY A 97 -28.47 5.40 11.09
C GLY A 97 -28.13 4.12 10.35
N LYS A 98 -28.35 4.05 9.02
CA LYS A 98 -28.00 2.90 8.22
C LYS A 98 -26.49 2.73 8.02
N LEU A 99 -25.73 3.84 7.84
CA LEU A 99 -24.26 3.77 7.77
C LEU A 99 -23.66 3.27 9.10
N MET A 100 -24.20 3.75 10.24
CA MET A 100 -23.85 3.24 11.57
C MET A 100 -24.21 1.76 11.72
N ALA A 101 -25.40 1.35 11.24
CA ALA A 101 -25.85 -0.03 11.33
C ALA A 101 -24.92 -1.03 10.59
N PHE A 102 -24.35 -0.65 9.44
CA PHE A 102 -23.32 -1.46 8.80
C PHE A 102 -22.11 -1.69 9.71
N CYS A 103 -21.63 -0.63 10.35
CA CYS A 103 -20.48 -0.69 11.25
C CYS A 103 -20.79 -1.57 12.47
N ILE A 104 -21.91 -1.31 13.13
CA ILE A 104 -22.35 -2.01 14.34
C ILE A 104 -22.58 -3.50 14.05
N ALA A 105 -23.39 -3.82 13.02
CA ALA A 105 -23.66 -5.21 12.67
C ALA A 105 -22.40 -5.98 12.21
N GLY A 106 -21.41 -5.25 11.70
CA GLY A 106 -20.18 -5.81 11.10
C GLY A 106 -18.99 -5.93 12.06
N HIS A 107 -19.00 -5.36 13.27
CA HIS A 107 -17.79 -5.16 14.08
C HIS A 107 -17.01 -6.47 14.37
N HIS A 108 -17.66 -7.60 14.52
CA HIS A 108 -17.02 -8.91 14.64
C HIS A 108 -16.82 -9.62 13.29
N ALA A 109 -17.84 -9.62 12.43
CA ALA A 109 -17.87 -10.46 11.23
C ALA A 109 -17.33 -9.76 9.97
N GLY A 110 -17.17 -8.44 10.00
CA GLY A 110 -16.87 -7.61 8.86
C GLY A 110 -18.11 -6.96 8.23
N LEU A 111 -17.91 -5.93 7.41
CA LEU A 111 -18.96 -5.24 6.68
C LEU A 111 -19.64 -6.21 5.69
N ALA A 112 -20.89 -6.55 5.95
CA ALA A 112 -21.69 -7.43 5.07
C ALA A 112 -22.22 -6.66 3.85
N ASN A 113 -22.74 -7.38 2.85
CA ASN A 113 -23.54 -6.76 1.80
C ASN A 113 -24.84 -6.19 2.38
N GLY A 114 -25.30 -5.06 1.84
CA GLY A 114 -26.54 -4.42 2.28
C GLY A 114 -27.77 -5.26 1.94
N ASN A 115 -27.78 -5.88 0.75
CA ASN A 115 -28.87 -6.68 0.20
C ASN A 115 -28.31 -7.85 -0.65
N GLY A 116 -29.19 -8.72 -1.15
CA GLY A 116 -28.84 -9.87 -2.00
C GLY A 116 -28.58 -11.14 -1.18
N GLU A 117 -28.09 -12.18 -1.84
CA GLU A 117 -27.64 -13.41 -1.22
C GLU A 117 -26.17 -13.23 -0.84
N GLY A 118 -25.89 -13.15 0.45
CA GLY A 118 -24.50 -13.12 0.95
C GLY A 118 -23.94 -14.54 0.99
N ASP A 119 -22.75 -14.75 0.42
CA ASP A 119 -22.16 -16.09 0.31
C ASP A 119 -21.94 -16.79 1.66
N ASN A 120 -21.64 -16.08 2.73
CA ASN A 120 -21.35 -16.67 4.06
C ASN A 120 -21.83 -15.82 5.25
N ARG A 121 -22.46 -14.68 5.02
CA ARG A 121 -22.92 -13.75 6.06
C ARG A 121 -24.31 -13.22 5.77
N ARG A 122 -25.15 -13.09 6.80
CA ARG A 122 -26.43 -12.39 6.67
C ARG A 122 -26.19 -10.96 6.21
N THR A 123 -26.94 -10.50 5.22
CA THR A 123 -26.90 -9.11 4.75
C THR A 123 -27.44 -8.15 5.84
N LEU A 124 -27.11 -6.86 5.73
CA LEU A 124 -27.65 -5.89 6.68
C LEU A 124 -29.19 -5.89 6.67
N LYS A 125 -29.82 -5.96 5.50
CA LYS A 125 -31.28 -6.02 5.36
C LYS A 125 -31.88 -7.23 6.08
N GLN A 126 -31.25 -8.40 5.97
CA GLN A 126 -31.68 -9.61 6.70
C GLN A 126 -31.54 -9.44 8.21
N ARG A 127 -30.44 -8.83 8.69
CA ARG A 127 -30.26 -8.54 10.12
C ARG A 127 -31.28 -7.54 10.67
N LEU A 128 -31.53 -6.46 9.94
CA LEU A 128 -32.52 -5.44 10.35
C LEU A 128 -33.96 -5.98 10.36
N ALA A 129 -34.25 -7.04 9.61
CA ALA A 129 -35.56 -7.72 9.63
C ALA A 129 -35.79 -8.62 10.86
N LEU A 130 -34.73 -9.00 11.60
CA LEU A 130 -34.85 -9.85 12.79
C LEU A 130 -35.67 -9.15 13.89
N LYS A 131 -36.42 -9.91 14.65
CA LYS A 131 -37.32 -9.39 15.69
C LYS A 131 -36.78 -9.66 17.09
N PHE A 132 -36.93 -8.65 17.97
CA PHE A 132 -36.63 -8.82 19.38
C PHE A 132 -37.56 -9.86 20.04
N GLY A 133 -37.01 -10.75 20.86
CA GLY A 133 -37.73 -11.82 21.57
C GLY A 133 -38.04 -13.05 20.75
N GLU A 134 -37.90 -13.00 19.40
CA GLU A 134 -38.07 -14.13 18.48
C GLU A 134 -36.70 -14.58 17.93
N ASP A 135 -36.04 -13.70 17.19
CA ASP A 135 -34.79 -13.98 16.46
C ASP A 135 -33.55 -13.51 17.20
N ILE A 136 -33.66 -12.43 17.95
CA ILE A 136 -32.60 -11.81 18.77
C ILE A 136 -33.12 -11.56 20.18
N PRO A 137 -32.25 -11.54 21.20
CA PRO A 137 -32.66 -11.33 22.57
C PRO A 137 -33.40 -10.01 22.80
N THR A 138 -34.38 -9.99 23.70
CA THR A 138 -35.00 -8.78 24.23
C THR A 138 -33.96 -8.03 25.09
N LEU A 139 -33.90 -6.72 24.94
CA LEU A 139 -33.02 -5.87 25.73
C LEU A 139 -33.66 -5.52 27.08
N ASP A 140 -32.85 -5.54 28.12
CA ASP A 140 -33.23 -4.97 29.41
C ASP A 140 -33.28 -3.44 29.34
N ASN A 141 -34.29 -2.82 29.93
CA ASN A 141 -34.48 -1.36 29.90
C ASN A 141 -33.36 -0.54 30.59
N LEU A 142 -32.49 -1.21 31.35
CA LEU A 142 -31.34 -0.57 32.00
C LEU A 142 -30.44 0.14 30.99
N TRP A 143 -30.33 -0.38 29.76
CA TRP A 143 -29.51 0.23 28.71
C TRP A 143 -29.87 1.69 28.45
N GLN A 144 -31.17 2.07 28.54
CA GLN A 144 -31.65 3.44 28.33
C GLN A 144 -31.21 4.40 29.44
N GLN A 145 -30.95 3.85 30.64
CA GLN A 145 -30.45 4.61 31.77
C GLN A 145 -28.94 4.83 31.71
N GLU A 146 -28.21 3.80 31.24
CA GLU A 146 -26.75 3.79 31.21
C GLU A 146 -26.18 4.39 29.92
N ILE A 147 -26.81 4.15 28.76
CA ILE A 147 -26.36 4.65 27.46
C ILE A 147 -27.27 5.82 27.02
N LYS A 148 -26.77 7.03 27.18
CA LYS A 148 -27.50 8.24 26.76
C LYS A 148 -27.25 8.52 25.29
N LEU A 149 -28.32 8.57 24.50
CA LEU A 149 -28.31 8.86 23.07
C LEU A 149 -28.95 10.24 22.80
N PRO A 150 -28.33 11.11 21.95
CA PRO A 150 -28.93 12.36 21.52
C PRO A 150 -30.17 12.09 20.64
N GLU A 151 -31.06 13.06 20.57
CA GLU A 151 -32.24 12.97 19.69
C GLU A 151 -31.85 13.07 18.21
N THR A 152 -30.90 13.95 17.90
CA THR A 152 -30.40 14.20 16.56
C THR A 152 -28.89 14.08 16.53
N LEU A 153 -28.33 13.78 15.37
CA LEU A 153 -26.90 13.79 15.11
C LEU A 153 -26.55 14.88 14.09
N SER A 154 -25.45 15.58 14.33
CA SER A 154 -24.90 16.50 13.36
C SER A 154 -24.40 15.71 12.15
N ALA A 155 -24.80 16.11 10.94
CA ALA A 155 -24.31 15.51 9.73
C ALA A 155 -22.78 15.76 9.60
N PRO A 156 -21.97 14.74 9.35
CA PRO A 156 -20.56 14.94 9.10
C PRO A 156 -20.35 15.81 7.85
N PRO A 157 -19.26 16.61 7.77
CA PRO A 157 -19.02 17.51 6.64
C PRO A 157 -18.55 16.78 5.39
N LEU A 158 -19.28 15.75 4.99
CA LEU A 158 -18.97 14.91 3.84
C LEU A 158 -19.37 15.60 2.54
N LYS A 159 -18.42 15.89 1.68
CA LYS A 159 -18.65 16.36 0.32
C LYS A 159 -18.75 15.16 -0.62
N ALA A 160 -19.97 14.80 -1.01
CA ALA A 160 -20.18 13.72 -1.94
C ALA A 160 -19.63 14.07 -3.33
N ASP A 161 -18.95 13.12 -3.98
CA ASP A 161 -18.47 13.30 -5.35
C ASP A 161 -19.67 13.46 -6.32
N ALA A 162 -19.59 14.41 -7.25
CA ALA A 162 -20.70 14.72 -8.17
C ALA A 162 -21.08 13.55 -9.08
N HIS A 163 -20.13 12.68 -9.45
CA HIS A 163 -20.34 11.54 -10.35
C HIS A 163 -20.54 10.21 -9.61
N HIS A 164 -19.99 10.12 -8.39
CA HIS A 164 -20.00 8.91 -7.58
C HIS A 164 -20.40 9.20 -6.12
N PRO A 165 -21.58 9.83 -5.88
CA PRO A 165 -21.95 10.25 -4.53
C PRO A 165 -22.08 9.07 -3.57
N PHE A 166 -22.54 7.91 -4.05
CA PHE A 166 -22.68 6.71 -3.23
C PHE A 166 -21.34 6.06 -2.88
N PHE A 167 -20.29 6.31 -3.69
CA PHE A 167 -18.92 5.93 -3.31
C PHE A 167 -18.47 6.67 -2.05
N SER A 168 -18.74 7.98 -1.95
CA SER A 168 -18.38 8.80 -0.78
C SER A 168 -19.06 8.28 0.50
N TYR A 169 -20.34 7.90 0.45
CA TYR A 169 -21.03 7.30 1.60
C TYR A 169 -20.47 5.93 1.99
N ALA A 170 -20.16 5.08 1.00
CA ALA A 170 -19.55 3.77 1.25
C ALA A 170 -18.14 3.91 1.83
N PHE A 171 -17.36 4.87 1.34
CA PHE A 171 -16.02 5.16 1.86
C PHE A 171 -16.11 5.69 3.30
N PHE A 172 -17.04 6.61 3.57
CA PHE A 172 -17.31 7.11 4.92
C PHE A 172 -17.68 5.97 5.88
N THR A 173 -18.51 5.02 5.44
CA THR A 173 -18.89 3.85 6.25
C THR A 173 -17.64 3.04 6.65
N ARG A 174 -16.69 2.82 5.73
CA ARG A 174 -15.43 2.12 6.06
C ARG A 174 -14.55 2.92 7.03
N MET A 175 -14.51 4.25 6.90
CA MET A 175 -13.77 5.10 7.83
C MET A 175 -14.40 5.08 9.23
N LEU A 176 -15.72 5.16 9.32
CA LEU A 176 -16.47 5.03 10.57
C LEU A 176 -16.29 3.65 11.21
N TYR A 177 -16.34 2.61 10.37
CA TYR A 177 -16.08 1.23 10.78
C TYR A 177 -14.67 1.05 11.35
N SER A 178 -13.68 1.69 10.73
CA SER A 178 -12.31 1.69 11.22
C SER A 178 -12.20 2.31 12.63
N CYS A 179 -12.86 3.43 12.86
CA CYS A 179 -12.88 4.08 14.18
C CYS A 179 -13.49 3.15 15.24
N LEU A 180 -14.62 2.51 14.90
CA LEU A 180 -15.30 1.59 15.81
C LEU A 180 -14.41 0.39 16.16
N VAL A 181 -13.94 -0.35 15.14
CA VAL A 181 -13.25 -1.62 15.40
C VAL A 181 -11.90 -1.41 16.06
N ASP A 182 -11.17 -0.33 15.76
CA ASP A 182 -9.91 -0.07 16.45
C ASP A 182 -10.15 0.35 17.91
N ALA A 183 -11.18 1.15 18.20
CA ALA A 183 -11.56 1.53 19.55
C ALA A 183 -11.97 0.31 20.40
N ASP A 184 -12.80 -0.59 19.86
CA ASP A 184 -13.23 -1.83 20.51
C ASP A 184 -12.04 -2.73 20.82
N TYR A 185 -11.13 -2.95 19.86
CA TYR A 185 -9.91 -3.75 20.07
C TYR A 185 -9.00 -3.13 21.14
N LEU A 186 -8.81 -1.81 21.14
CA LEU A 186 -7.93 -1.15 22.10
C LEU A 186 -8.49 -1.14 23.52
N ASP A 187 -9.80 -0.93 23.72
CA ASP A 187 -10.42 -1.00 25.04
C ASP A 187 -10.38 -2.43 25.59
N THR A 188 -10.66 -3.42 24.73
CA THR A 188 -10.56 -4.83 25.09
C THR A 188 -9.13 -5.23 25.47
N GLU A 189 -8.13 -4.80 24.69
CA GLU A 189 -6.70 -5.03 24.97
C GLU A 189 -6.29 -4.39 26.31
N ALA A 190 -6.71 -3.15 26.54
CA ALA A 190 -6.41 -2.44 27.79
C ALA A 190 -7.02 -3.16 29.00
N PHE A 191 -8.26 -3.65 28.90
CA PHE A 191 -8.92 -4.38 29.97
C PHE A 191 -8.13 -5.65 30.35
N TYR A 192 -7.82 -6.52 29.38
CA TYR A 192 -7.11 -7.78 29.65
C TYR A 192 -5.66 -7.55 30.07
N SER A 193 -4.98 -6.55 29.51
CA SER A 193 -3.61 -6.21 29.87
C SER A 193 -3.52 -5.72 31.32
N ASN A 194 -4.48 -4.91 31.76
CA ASN A 194 -4.57 -4.46 33.15
C ASN A 194 -4.84 -5.63 34.09
N LEU A 195 -5.72 -6.57 33.71
CA LEU A 195 -6.03 -7.75 34.50
C LEU A 195 -4.80 -8.66 34.70
N GLU A 196 -3.99 -8.81 33.65
CA GLU A 196 -2.76 -9.60 33.68
C GLU A 196 -1.55 -8.87 34.27
N ASN A 197 -1.69 -7.60 34.64
CA ASN A 197 -0.58 -6.70 35.01
C ASN A 197 0.54 -6.67 33.94
N LYS A 198 0.17 -6.74 32.66
CA LYS A 198 1.08 -6.74 31.52
C LYS A 198 0.99 -5.38 30.82
N ALA A 199 2.09 -4.63 30.83
CA ALA A 199 2.15 -3.39 30.07
C ALA A 199 2.16 -3.67 28.57
N VAL A 200 1.18 -3.08 27.84
CA VAL A 200 1.17 -3.02 26.37
C VAL A 200 1.50 -1.60 25.97
N GLU A 201 2.67 -1.42 25.35
CA GLU A 201 3.12 -0.11 24.90
C GLU A 201 2.63 0.17 23.47
N ARG A 202 1.63 1.06 23.35
CA ARG A 202 1.20 1.66 22.08
C ARG A 202 1.43 3.16 22.10
N GLY A 203 1.61 3.76 20.93
CA GLY A 203 1.83 5.22 20.84
C GLY A 203 3.22 5.65 21.36
N GLY A 204 3.35 6.89 21.84
CA GLY A 204 4.61 7.42 22.37
C GLY A 204 5.74 7.45 21.33
N TYR A 205 5.39 7.67 20.04
CA TYR A 205 6.35 7.81 18.96
C TYR A 205 6.98 9.21 18.96
N PRO A 206 8.18 9.36 18.38
CA PRO A 206 8.72 10.68 18.08
C PRO A 206 7.75 11.50 17.23
N ASP A 207 7.61 12.79 17.52
CA ASP A 207 6.79 13.67 16.70
C ASP A 207 7.44 13.99 15.34
N LEU A 208 6.62 14.43 14.39
CA LEU A 208 7.12 14.75 13.04
C LEU A 208 8.12 15.93 13.03
N ASN A 209 8.09 16.84 14.03
CA ASN A 209 9.03 17.94 14.10
C ASN A 209 10.43 17.45 14.48
N ALA A 210 10.52 16.52 15.44
CA ALA A 210 11.79 15.88 15.80
C ALA A 210 12.37 15.08 14.62
N LEU A 211 11.52 14.34 13.89
CA LEU A 211 11.94 13.61 12.69
C LEU A 211 12.43 14.57 11.59
N GLN A 212 11.71 15.66 11.37
CA GLN A 212 12.13 16.71 10.41
C GLN A 212 13.45 17.34 10.81
N HIS A 213 13.68 17.59 12.08
CA HIS A 213 14.95 18.13 12.55
C HIS A 213 16.13 17.21 12.19
N ASN A 214 16.00 15.91 12.49
CA ASN A 214 17.03 14.92 12.18
C ASN A 214 17.22 14.76 10.66
N PHE A 215 16.13 14.78 9.89
CA PHE A 215 16.16 14.76 8.43
C PHE A 215 16.98 15.96 7.88
N ASN A 216 16.69 17.16 8.35
CA ASN A 216 17.38 18.37 7.93
C ASN A 216 18.87 18.36 8.31
N GLN A 217 19.21 17.84 9.49
CA GLN A 217 20.63 17.63 9.86
C GLN A 217 21.32 16.68 8.89
N PHE A 218 20.72 15.53 8.59
CA PHE A 218 21.26 14.56 7.65
C PHE A 218 21.49 15.18 6.26
N ILE A 219 20.53 15.92 5.73
CA ILE A 219 20.63 16.59 4.42
C ILE A 219 21.74 17.65 4.44
N ASN A 220 21.85 18.43 5.50
CA ASN A 220 22.91 19.45 5.62
C ASN A 220 24.30 18.81 5.71
N ASP A 221 24.45 17.72 6.43
CA ASP A 221 25.71 16.96 6.51
C ASP A 221 26.06 16.32 5.16
N PHE A 222 25.06 15.81 4.44
CA PHE A 222 25.23 15.27 3.10
C PHE A 222 25.68 16.35 2.13
N ARG A 223 25.07 17.54 2.16
CA ARG A 223 25.46 18.71 1.34
C ARG A 223 26.88 19.17 1.64
N ARG A 224 27.28 19.23 2.92
CA ARG A 224 28.66 19.58 3.30
C ARG A 224 29.67 18.59 2.73
N ARG A 225 29.40 17.30 2.80
CA ARG A 225 30.27 16.26 2.22
C ARG A 225 30.39 16.38 0.70
N ILE A 226 29.29 16.68 0.01
CA ILE A 226 29.27 16.87 -1.44
C ILE A 226 30.10 18.13 -1.82
N ALA A 227 29.96 19.24 -1.09
CA ALA A 227 30.67 20.45 -1.36
C ALA A 227 32.21 20.32 -1.16
N GLN A 228 32.65 19.34 -0.38
CA GLN A 228 34.06 19.01 -0.15
C GLN A 228 34.59 17.91 -1.08
N ALA A 229 33.73 17.29 -1.91
CA ALA A 229 34.12 16.22 -2.81
C ALA A 229 35.02 16.77 -3.94
N PRO A 230 36.05 16.02 -4.39
CA PRO A 230 36.91 16.46 -5.47
C PRO A 230 36.15 16.57 -6.80
N GLU A 231 36.51 17.56 -7.62
CA GLU A 231 36.00 17.76 -8.99
C GLU A 231 37.17 17.72 -10.00
N GLN A 232 38.03 16.71 -9.91
CA GLN A 232 39.22 16.61 -10.75
C GLN A 232 38.97 15.87 -12.07
N THR A 233 38.16 14.80 -12.02
CA THR A 233 37.81 14.02 -13.21
C THR A 233 36.48 14.47 -13.82
N GLU A 234 36.25 14.19 -15.10
CA GLU A 234 34.99 14.47 -15.79
C GLU A 234 33.79 13.74 -15.15
N ALA A 235 34.01 12.56 -14.57
CA ALA A 235 32.99 11.83 -13.84
C ALA A 235 32.63 12.53 -12.52
N GLU A 236 33.60 13.04 -11.78
CA GLU A 236 33.37 13.79 -10.55
C GLU A 236 32.66 15.13 -10.82
N LYS A 237 33.04 15.85 -11.87
CA LYS A 237 32.34 17.08 -12.30
C LYS A 237 30.87 16.81 -12.64
N ARG A 238 30.59 15.74 -13.41
CA ARG A 238 29.19 15.34 -13.71
C ARG A 238 28.41 15.01 -12.43
N ASN A 239 29.02 14.29 -11.49
CA ASN A 239 28.40 13.95 -10.22
C ASN A 239 28.13 15.21 -9.36
N ALA A 240 29.04 16.17 -9.35
CA ALA A 240 28.84 17.44 -8.65
C ALA A 240 27.66 18.24 -9.24
N VAL A 241 27.56 18.33 -10.57
CA VAL A 241 26.42 18.96 -11.25
C VAL A 241 25.11 18.27 -10.88
N LEU A 242 25.08 16.94 -10.91
CA LEU A 242 23.92 16.15 -10.53
C LEU A 242 23.48 16.42 -9.08
N ASN A 243 24.42 16.46 -8.15
CA ASN A 243 24.13 16.69 -6.74
C ASN A 243 23.64 18.11 -6.45
N ARG A 244 24.16 19.12 -7.17
CA ARG A 244 23.62 20.50 -7.13
C ARG A 244 22.16 20.50 -7.60
N LEU A 245 21.86 19.85 -8.72
CA LEU A 245 20.50 19.77 -9.25
C LEU A 245 19.55 19.04 -8.28
N ARG A 246 20.00 17.95 -7.64
CA ARG A 246 19.23 17.26 -6.58
C ARG A 246 18.92 18.19 -5.40
N SER A 247 19.88 19.03 -5.01
CA SER A 247 19.67 20.02 -3.95
C SER A 247 18.65 21.09 -4.37
N GLU A 248 18.72 21.60 -5.61
CA GLU A 248 17.74 22.56 -6.15
C GLU A 248 16.32 21.96 -6.18
N ILE A 249 16.16 20.70 -6.60
CA ILE A 249 14.87 20.02 -6.61
C ILE A 249 14.32 19.88 -5.19
N LEU A 250 15.15 19.47 -4.23
CA LEU A 250 14.75 19.32 -2.84
C LEU A 250 14.37 20.67 -2.22
N ASP A 251 15.13 21.74 -2.44
CA ASP A 251 14.85 23.06 -1.90
C ASP A 251 13.51 23.60 -2.45
N ASN A 252 13.29 23.44 -3.76
CA ASN A 252 12.01 23.80 -4.36
C ASN A 252 10.83 23.00 -3.74
N ALA A 253 11.02 21.72 -3.50
CA ALA A 253 9.97 20.88 -2.87
C ALA A 253 9.63 21.37 -1.46
N VAL A 254 10.61 21.77 -0.66
CA VAL A 254 10.41 22.38 0.66
C VAL A 254 9.63 23.71 0.57
N GLU A 255 9.94 24.55 -0.44
CA GLU A 255 9.20 25.79 -0.69
C GLU A 255 7.74 25.50 -1.07
N GLN A 256 7.51 24.55 -1.98
CA GLN A 256 6.18 24.14 -2.43
C GLN A 256 5.32 23.53 -1.31
N ALA A 257 5.93 23.07 -0.23
CA ALA A 257 5.21 22.51 0.93
C ALA A 257 4.31 23.55 1.66
N ALA A 258 4.43 24.83 1.36
CA ALA A 258 3.55 25.90 1.85
C ALA A 258 2.16 25.90 1.19
N GLN A 259 1.99 25.27 0.02
CA GLN A 259 0.72 25.22 -0.69
C GLN A 259 -0.36 24.48 0.13
N ALA A 260 -1.64 24.78 -0.12
CA ALA A 260 -2.77 24.15 0.57
C ALA A 260 -2.77 22.63 0.39
N GLN A 261 -3.39 21.90 1.33
CA GLN A 261 -3.60 20.45 1.24
C GLN A 261 -4.30 20.06 -0.09
N GLY A 262 -4.05 18.86 -0.60
CA GLY A 262 -4.67 18.33 -1.82
C GLY A 262 -3.75 17.41 -2.63
N LEU A 263 -3.85 17.51 -3.96
CA LEU A 263 -3.15 16.62 -4.89
C LEU A 263 -1.91 17.30 -5.45
N PHE A 264 -0.81 16.53 -5.49
CA PHE A 264 0.49 16.97 -5.98
C PHE A 264 1.11 15.92 -6.89
N THR A 265 1.97 16.38 -7.79
CA THR A 265 2.89 15.53 -8.56
C THR A 265 4.32 15.89 -8.24
N LEU A 266 5.21 14.92 -8.29
CA LEU A 266 6.66 15.10 -8.24
C LEU A 266 7.27 14.39 -9.45
N THR A 267 7.40 15.13 -10.54
CA THR A 267 7.85 14.62 -11.85
C THR A 267 9.36 14.81 -11.99
N VAL A 268 10.12 13.80 -11.57
CA VAL A 268 11.59 13.84 -11.56
C VAL A 268 12.14 12.55 -12.19
N PRO A 269 13.09 12.64 -13.15
CA PRO A 269 13.71 11.46 -13.76
C PRO A 269 14.36 10.54 -12.74
N THR A 270 14.54 9.27 -13.12
CA THR A 270 15.23 8.28 -12.28
C THR A 270 16.63 8.79 -11.91
N GLY A 271 16.97 8.68 -10.62
CA GLY A 271 18.24 9.18 -10.07
C GLY A 271 18.28 10.67 -9.77
N GLY A 272 17.18 11.42 -9.97
CA GLY A 272 17.07 12.83 -9.60
C GLY A 272 16.79 13.10 -8.11
N GLY A 273 16.74 12.06 -7.25
CA GLY A 273 16.60 12.23 -5.80
C GLY A 273 15.16 12.20 -5.28
N LYS A 274 14.21 11.59 -6.01
CA LYS A 274 12.78 11.53 -5.67
C LYS A 274 12.49 11.16 -4.21
N THR A 275 13.14 10.12 -3.68
CA THR A 275 12.87 9.58 -2.34
C THR A 275 13.08 10.61 -1.23
N PHE A 276 14.21 11.30 -1.23
CA PHE A 276 14.49 12.33 -0.22
C PHE A 276 13.71 13.62 -0.49
N THR A 277 13.51 13.98 -1.75
CA THR A 277 12.70 15.15 -2.12
C THR A 277 11.24 15.00 -1.68
N SER A 278 10.62 13.86 -1.94
CA SER A 278 9.24 13.59 -1.51
C SER A 278 9.09 13.53 0.01
N MET A 279 10.09 12.97 0.72
CA MET A 279 10.10 12.95 2.18
C MET A 279 10.30 14.36 2.75
N ALA A 280 11.20 15.18 2.20
CA ALA A 280 11.41 16.58 2.59
C ALA A 280 10.12 17.40 2.45
N PHE A 281 9.47 17.30 1.29
CA PHE A 281 8.15 17.90 1.06
C PHE A 281 7.15 17.44 2.11
N ALA A 282 7.02 16.12 2.31
CA ALA A 282 6.01 15.55 3.19
C ALA A 282 6.17 15.99 4.65
N LEU A 283 7.39 16.00 5.17
CA LEU A 283 7.67 16.44 6.55
C LEU A 283 7.37 17.94 6.73
N GLU A 284 7.82 18.78 5.81
CA GLU A 284 7.56 20.22 5.87
C GLU A 284 6.08 20.54 5.69
N HIS A 285 5.41 19.85 4.74
CA HIS A 285 3.98 20.03 4.50
C HIS A 285 3.15 19.57 5.71
N ALA A 286 3.49 18.42 6.29
CA ALA A 286 2.83 17.92 7.49
C ALA A 286 2.95 18.90 8.67
N LYS A 287 4.13 19.45 8.90
CA LYS A 287 4.36 20.46 9.95
C LYS A 287 3.52 21.71 9.73
N ARG A 288 3.54 22.27 8.50
CA ARG A 288 2.80 23.52 8.17
C ARG A 288 1.30 23.37 8.30
N HIS A 289 0.76 22.19 7.99
CA HIS A 289 -0.69 21.94 7.98
C HIS A 289 -1.20 21.13 9.17
N GLY A 290 -0.36 20.85 10.17
CA GLY A 290 -0.73 20.10 11.37
C GLY A 290 -1.17 18.67 11.05
N MET A 291 -0.50 18.03 10.09
CA MET A 291 -0.80 16.66 9.70
C MET A 291 -0.07 15.68 10.60
N ARG A 292 -0.58 14.45 10.70
CA ARG A 292 -0.22 13.52 11.80
C ARG A 292 0.88 12.53 11.41
N ARG A 293 1.02 12.18 10.13
CA ARG A 293 1.97 11.15 9.65
C ARG A 293 2.28 11.27 8.17
N VAL A 294 3.30 10.54 7.76
CA VAL A 294 3.65 10.31 6.37
C VAL A 294 3.48 8.83 6.04
N ILE A 295 2.72 8.53 4.98
CA ILE A 295 2.53 7.16 4.48
C ILE A 295 3.23 7.05 3.13
N TYR A 296 4.29 6.26 3.06
CA TYR A 296 5.08 6.03 1.86
C TYR A 296 4.66 4.72 1.19
N VAL A 297 3.99 4.82 0.06
CA VAL A 297 3.38 3.69 -0.66
C VAL A 297 4.23 3.32 -1.86
N ILE A 298 4.69 2.07 -1.92
CA ILE A 298 5.62 1.56 -2.93
C ILE A 298 4.99 0.38 -3.69
N PRO A 299 5.16 0.24 -5.01
CA PRO A 299 4.54 -0.86 -5.75
C PRO A 299 5.15 -2.25 -5.46
N PHE A 300 6.40 -2.33 -5.01
CA PHE A 300 7.13 -3.59 -4.88
C PHE A 300 7.73 -3.81 -3.49
N THR A 301 7.58 -5.03 -2.95
CA THR A 301 8.11 -5.41 -1.62
C THR A 301 9.63 -5.32 -1.55
N SER A 302 10.35 -5.61 -2.65
CA SER A 302 11.82 -5.57 -2.69
C SER A 302 12.44 -4.19 -2.42
N ILE A 303 11.68 -3.11 -2.63
CA ILE A 303 12.14 -1.72 -2.42
C ILE A 303 11.78 -1.22 -1.02
N ILE A 304 10.77 -1.80 -0.38
CA ILE A 304 10.28 -1.33 0.93
C ILE A 304 11.38 -1.44 1.98
N GLU A 305 12.02 -2.60 2.08
CA GLU A 305 13.11 -2.83 3.05
C GLU A 305 14.24 -1.81 2.87
N GLN A 306 14.63 -1.53 1.62
CA GLN A 306 15.67 -0.56 1.31
C GLN A 306 15.24 0.87 1.71
N ASN A 307 14.04 1.31 1.33
CA ASN A 307 13.56 2.66 1.66
C ASN A 307 13.33 2.81 3.17
N ALA A 308 12.77 1.80 3.84
CA ALA A 308 12.59 1.83 5.29
C ALA A 308 13.95 1.92 6.02
N ALA A 309 14.96 1.16 5.58
CA ALA A 309 16.32 1.23 6.13
C ALA A 309 16.95 2.60 5.91
N GLU A 310 16.80 3.20 4.72
CA GLU A 310 17.29 4.54 4.44
C GLU A 310 16.58 5.59 5.31
N PHE A 311 15.27 5.50 5.51
CA PHE A 311 14.55 6.43 6.39
C PHE A 311 14.97 6.26 7.86
N ARG A 312 15.15 5.02 8.36
CA ARG A 312 15.67 4.78 9.71
C ARG A 312 17.03 5.45 9.90
N LYS A 313 17.94 5.30 8.92
CA LYS A 313 19.25 5.93 8.92
C LYS A 313 19.17 7.46 8.92
N VAL A 314 18.28 8.04 8.10
CA VAL A 314 18.08 9.49 7.99
C VAL A 314 17.54 10.10 9.28
N PHE A 315 16.64 9.41 9.96
CA PHE A 315 16.08 9.86 11.24
C PHE A 315 16.98 9.56 12.44
N GLY A 316 18.13 8.89 12.24
CA GLY A 316 19.11 8.60 13.29
C GLY A 316 18.51 7.73 14.41
N GLU A 317 18.79 8.09 15.65
CA GLU A 317 18.32 7.31 16.83
C GLU A 317 16.79 7.20 16.93
N LEU A 318 16.06 8.14 16.36
CA LEU A 318 14.59 8.12 16.34
C LEU A 318 14.02 7.15 15.28
N GLY A 319 14.83 6.78 14.28
CA GLY A 319 14.36 6.04 13.11
C GLY A 319 13.79 4.66 13.41
N GLU A 320 14.43 3.91 14.32
CA GLU A 320 13.96 2.57 14.72
C GLU A 320 12.56 2.58 15.33
N GLN A 321 12.22 3.61 16.09
CA GLN A 321 10.91 3.75 16.73
C GLN A 321 9.85 4.38 15.83
N ALA A 322 10.26 5.22 14.87
CA ALA A 322 9.37 6.05 14.07
C ALA A 322 8.90 5.36 12.78
N VAL A 323 9.72 4.46 12.20
CA VAL A 323 9.47 3.90 10.86
C VAL A 323 8.85 2.51 10.97
N LEU A 324 7.55 2.44 10.75
CA LEU A 324 6.81 1.20 10.58
C LEU A 324 6.97 0.71 9.13
N GLU A 325 7.48 -0.50 8.98
CA GLU A 325 7.52 -1.23 7.71
C GLU A 325 6.42 -2.29 7.71
N HIS A 326 5.46 -2.17 6.77
CA HIS A 326 4.30 -3.07 6.74
C HIS A 326 4.06 -3.68 5.35
N HIS A 327 4.49 -4.92 5.18
CA HIS A 327 4.24 -5.75 3.99
C HIS A 327 4.23 -7.24 4.36
N SER A 328 3.82 -8.09 3.43
CA SER A 328 3.62 -9.53 3.66
C SER A 328 4.90 -10.32 4.00
N THR A 329 6.08 -9.77 3.70
CA THR A 329 7.38 -10.44 3.88
C THR A 329 8.24 -9.79 4.98
N PHE A 330 7.67 -8.95 5.82
CA PHE A 330 8.41 -8.26 6.88
C PHE A 330 8.99 -9.26 7.90
N ASP A 331 10.30 -9.16 8.15
CA ASP A 331 11.05 -9.97 9.12
C ASP A 331 11.46 -9.10 10.32
N ASP A 332 10.76 -9.29 11.43
CA ASP A 332 10.99 -8.61 12.72
C ASP A 332 12.39 -8.96 13.33
N GLY A 333 13.03 -10.06 12.88
CA GLY A 333 14.37 -10.45 13.33
C GLY A 333 15.49 -9.44 13.00
N LYS A 334 15.23 -8.50 12.10
CA LYS A 334 16.18 -7.42 11.72
C LYS A 334 16.24 -6.27 12.72
N LEU A 335 15.25 -6.13 13.62
CA LEU A 335 15.23 -5.11 14.65
C LEU A 335 16.02 -5.56 15.87
N GLN A 336 16.78 -4.67 16.50
CA GLN A 336 17.69 -5.03 17.59
C GLN A 336 17.01 -5.08 18.97
N ASN A 337 15.93 -4.30 19.17
CA ASN A 337 15.26 -4.17 20.47
C ASN A 337 13.90 -4.88 20.47
N GLU A 338 13.69 -5.83 21.39
CA GLU A 338 12.43 -6.60 21.50
C GLU A 338 11.21 -5.71 21.82
N ALA A 339 11.35 -4.71 22.71
CA ALA A 339 10.27 -3.79 23.00
C ALA A 339 9.85 -2.97 21.76
N THR A 340 10.83 -2.56 20.94
CA THR A 340 10.55 -1.89 19.67
C THR A 340 9.87 -2.82 18.67
N LYS A 341 10.23 -4.10 18.61
CA LYS A 341 9.56 -5.10 17.76
C LYS A 341 8.10 -5.27 18.14
N ASP A 342 7.81 -5.48 19.42
CA ASP A 342 6.43 -5.64 19.90
C ASP A 342 5.60 -4.39 19.61
N LYS A 343 6.14 -3.20 19.86
CA LYS A 343 5.50 -1.92 19.57
C LYS A 343 5.18 -1.75 18.07
N LEU A 344 6.13 -2.02 17.16
CA LEU A 344 5.91 -1.92 15.73
C LEU A 344 4.98 -3.02 15.19
N ARG A 345 4.98 -4.21 15.81
CA ARG A 345 3.99 -5.26 15.50
C ARG A 345 2.58 -4.79 15.81
N LEU A 346 2.36 -4.18 16.97
CA LEU A 346 1.09 -3.60 17.36
C LEU A 346 0.70 -2.43 16.43
N ALA A 347 1.66 -1.57 16.09
CA ALA A 347 1.45 -0.47 15.14
C ALA A 347 1.05 -0.96 13.73
N SER A 348 1.47 -2.15 13.31
CA SER A 348 1.11 -2.70 12.00
C SER A 348 -0.39 -3.00 11.87
N GLU A 349 -1.10 -3.15 12.98
CA GLU A 349 -2.53 -3.43 13.01
C GLU A 349 -3.35 -2.20 12.63
N ASN A 350 -2.98 -1.01 13.14
CA ASN A 350 -3.75 0.22 12.96
C ASN A 350 -2.98 1.40 12.35
N TRP A 351 -1.68 1.28 12.08
CA TRP A 351 -0.82 2.31 11.47
C TRP A 351 -0.74 3.62 12.29
N ASP A 352 -0.64 3.53 13.58
CA ASP A 352 -0.50 4.71 14.43
C ASP A 352 0.92 5.31 14.45
N ALA A 353 1.91 4.68 13.83
CA ALA A 353 3.27 5.18 13.70
C ALA A 353 3.36 6.46 12.82
N PRO A 354 4.32 7.38 13.09
CA PRO A 354 4.44 8.64 12.35
C PRO A 354 4.91 8.47 10.90
N ILE A 355 5.72 7.45 10.61
CA ILE A 355 6.17 7.11 9.25
C ILE A 355 5.77 5.67 8.97
N VAL A 356 4.93 5.46 7.96
CA VAL A 356 4.49 4.13 7.50
C VAL A 356 5.02 3.89 6.10
N VAL A 357 5.81 2.82 5.90
CA VAL A 357 6.28 2.37 4.60
C VAL A 357 5.56 1.08 4.24
N THR A 358 4.81 1.09 3.14
CA THR A 358 3.92 -0.02 2.80
C THR A 358 3.81 -0.26 1.29
N THR A 359 3.16 -1.37 0.89
CA THR A 359 2.88 -1.65 -0.53
C THR A 359 1.62 -0.95 -1.03
N ALA A 360 1.57 -0.64 -2.34
CA ALA A 360 0.34 -0.20 -2.99
C ALA A 360 -0.82 -1.21 -2.79
N VAL A 361 -0.53 -2.51 -2.83
CA VAL A 361 -1.50 -3.58 -2.56
C VAL A 361 -2.09 -3.44 -1.16
N GLN A 362 -1.24 -3.36 -0.14
CA GLN A 362 -1.70 -3.25 1.25
C GLN A 362 -2.48 -1.96 1.50
N PHE A 363 -2.05 -0.85 0.90
CA PHE A 363 -2.71 0.44 1.04
C PHE A 363 -4.10 0.43 0.39
N PHE A 364 -4.17 0.17 -0.91
CA PHE A 364 -5.44 0.27 -1.65
C PHE A 364 -6.41 -0.86 -1.30
N GLU A 365 -5.97 -2.12 -1.15
CA GLU A 365 -6.88 -3.19 -0.75
C GLU A 365 -7.48 -2.97 0.64
N SER A 366 -6.79 -2.25 1.55
CA SER A 366 -7.37 -1.87 2.84
C SER A 366 -8.51 -0.87 2.69
N LEU A 367 -8.41 0.11 1.77
CA LEU A 367 -9.47 1.11 1.51
C LEU A 367 -10.77 0.49 0.97
N PHE A 368 -10.70 -0.68 0.35
CA PHE A 368 -11.87 -1.40 -0.19
C PHE A 368 -12.22 -2.65 0.63
N ALA A 369 -11.56 -2.88 1.76
CA ALA A 369 -11.77 -4.05 2.60
C ALA A 369 -13.12 -4.05 3.31
N ASP A 370 -13.51 -5.24 3.78
CA ASP A 370 -14.70 -5.49 4.58
C ASP A 370 -14.37 -6.05 5.98
N ARG A 371 -13.18 -6.66 6.16
CA ARG A 371 -12.77 -7.30 7.42
C ARG A 371 -12.17 -6.31 8.41
N SER A 372 -12.49 -6.48 9.70
CA SER A 372 -12.00 -5.63 10.80
C SER A 372 -10.47 -5.52 10.80
N SER A 373 -9.75 -6.64 10.69
CA SER A 373 -8.28 -6.68 10.69
C SER A 373 -7.63 -5.87 9.56
N ARG A 374 -8.32 -5.66 8.44
CA ARG A 374 -7.82 -4.82 7.34
C ARG A 374 -8.30 -3.37 7.46
N CYS A 375 -9.50 -3.16 8.03
CA CYS A 375 -10.10 -1.83 8.13
C CYS A 375 -9.60 -1.01 9.33
N ARG A 376 -9.13 -1.63 10.45
CA ARG A 376 -8.78 -0.91 11.68
C ARG A 376 -7.71 0.19 11.50
N LYS A 377 -6.96 0.21 10.42
CA LYS A 377 -5.94 1.22 10.11
C LYS A 377 -6.45 2.44 9.35
N LEU A 378 -7.68 2.40 8.77
CA LEU A 378 -8.12 3.41 7.80
C LEU A 378 -8.27 4.81 8.42
N HIS A 379 -8.79 4.92 9.65
CA HIS A 379 -8.95 6.20 10.34
C HIS A 379 -7.59 6.89 10.56
N ASN A 380 -6.50 6.12 10.65
CA ASN A 380 -5.14 6.62 10.78
C ASN A 380 -4.53 7.10 9.45
N ILE A 381 -5.18 6.83 8.31
CA ILE A 381 -4.82 7.43 7.02
C ILE A 381 -5.27 8.89 6.96
N ALA A 382 -6.39 9.24 7.62
CA ALA A 382 -6.88 10.62 7.66
C ALA A 382 -5.85 11.58 8.28
N GLY A 383 -5.71 12.76 7.69
CA GLY A 383 -4.74 13.78 8.14
C GLY A 383 -3.28 13.40 7.87
N SER A 384 -3.01 12.59 6.85
CA SER A 384 -1.67 12.15 6.48
C SER A 384 -1.20 12.75 5.15
N VAL A 385 0.13 12.89 5.00
CA VAL A 385 0.76 13.07 3.68
C VAL A 385 1.03 11.68 3.11
N ILE A 386 0.46 11.38 1.95
CA ILE A 386 0.58 10.08 1.29
C ILE A 386 1.45 10.24 0.05
N ILE A 387 2.58 9.55 0.03
CA ILE A 387 3.49 9.53 -1.11
C ILE A 387 3.21 8.23 -1.88
N LEU A 388 2.75 8.34 -3.12
CA LEU A 388 2.58 7.22 -4.04
C LEU A 388 3.80 7.15 -4.94
N ASP A 389 4.78 6.33 -4.59
CA ASP A 389 6.00 6.17 -5.39
C ASP A 389 5.72 5.27 -6.61
N GLU A 390 6.33 5.60 -7.74
CA GLU A 390 6.10 4.95 -9.04
C GLU A 390 4.59 4.86 -9.40
N ALA A 391 3.86 5.97 -9.29
CA ALA A 391 2.41 6.04 -9.46
C ALA A 391 1.91 5.51 -10.82
N GLN A 392 2.75 5.48 -11.86
CA GLN A 392 2.42 4.88 -13.16
C GLN A 392 2.24 3.36 -13.11
N MET A 393 2.67 2.70 -12.04
CA MET A 393 2.53 1.23 -11.85
C MET A 393 1.17 0.82 -11.27
N LEU A 394 0.25 1.77 -11.05
CA LEU A 394 -1.10 1.45 -10.60
C LEU A 394 -1.82 0.57 -11.63
N PRO A 395 -2.54 -0.50 -11.22
CA PRO A 395 -3.14 -1.46 -12.14
C PRO A 395 -4.25 -0.80 -12.98
N LEU A 396 -4.14 -0.89 -14.30
CA LEU A 396 -5.07 -0.27 -15.24
C LEU A 396 -6.53 -0.73 -15.03
N ASN A 397 -6.74 -2.01 -14.76
CA ASN A 397 -8.07 -2.60 -14.55
C ASN A 397 -8.80 -2.11 -13.28
N LEU A 398 -8.12 -1.40 -12.39
CA LEU A 398 -8.64 -0.80 -11.15
C LEU A 398 -8.33 0.71 -11.06
N LEU A 399 -7.86 1.33 -12.14
CA LEU A 399 -7.38 2.72 -12.10
C LEU A 399 -8.47 3.70 -11.64
N LEU A 400 -9.67 3.63 -12.19
CA LEU A 400 -10.76 4.55 -11.83
C LEU A 400 -11.21 4.42 -10.36
N PRO A 401 -11.44 3.21 -9.78
CA PRO A 401 -11.70 3.08 -8.36
C PRO A 401 -10.57 3.61 -7.46
N ILE A 402 -9.31 3.38 -7.84
CA ILE A 402 -8.14 3.90 -7.11
C ILE A 402 -8.13 5.44 -7.16
N MET A 403 -8.33 6.03 -8.32
CA MET A 403 -8.41 7.49 -8.47
C MET A 403 -9.55 8.08 -7.63
N GLN A 404 -10.71 7.42 -7.59
CA GLN A 404 -11.83 7.87 -6.77
C GLN A 404 -11.50 7.82 -5.27
N ALA A 405 -10.81 6.78 -4.81
CA ALA A 405 -10.36 6.70 -3.41
C ALA A 405 -9.32 7.79 -3.07
N ILE A 406 -8.42 8.12 -4.00
CA ILE A 406 -7.46 9.23 -3.85
C ILE A 406 -8.21 10.57 -3.73
N LYS A 407 -9.22 10.83 -4.59
CA LYS A 407 -10.07 12.04 -4.50
C LYS A 407 -10.76 12.14 -3.15
N GLU A 408 -11.36 11.04 -2.68
CA GLU A 408 -12.03 11.00 -1.36
C GLU A 408 -11.08 11.35 -0.22
N LEU A 409 -9.89 10.75 -0.19
CA LEU A 409 -8.88 11.03 0.84
C LEU A 409 -8.47 12.51 0.85
N ALA A 410 -8.26 13.11 -0.32
CA ALA A 410 -7.89 14.52 -0.41
C ALA A 410 -9.05 15.45 -0.03
N GLN A 411 -10.28 15.13 -0.45
CA GLN A 411 -11.44 16.02 -0.30
C GLN A 411 -12.08 15.96 1.10
N ASN A 412 -12.20 14.74 1.66
CA ASN A 412 -13.00 14.51 2.86
C ASN A 412 -12.18 14.13 4.11
N TYR A 413 -10.91 13.73 3.93
CA TYR A 413 -10.10 13.17 5.04
C TYR A 413 -8.81 13.92 5.31
N ARG A 414 -8.70 15.18 4.84
CA ARG A 414 -7.56 16.07 5.10
C ARG A 414 -6.21 15.45 4.72
N CYS A 415 -6.18 14.63 3.67
CA CYS A 415 -4.95 14.06 3.15
C CYS A 415 -4.33 14.96 2.08
N SER A 416 -3.00 14.97 2.00
CA SER A 416 -2.27 15.44 0.82
C SER A 416 -1.61 14.26 0.14
N ILE A 417 -1.82 14.11 -1.17
CA ILE A 417 -1.30 12.97 -1.93
C ILE A 417 -0.28 13.46 -2.94
N VAL A 418 0.92 12.89 -2.89
CA VAL A 418 2.04 13.18 -3.80
C VAL A 418 2.26 11.98 -4.72
N MET A 419 1.97 12.14 -6.00
CA MET A 419 2.24 11.15 -7.04
C MET A 419 3.66 11.31 -7.55
N CYS A 420 4.57 10.45 -7.12
CA CYS A 420 5.99 10.48 -7.48
C CYS A 420 6.27 9.54 -8.65
N THR A 421 6.87 10.07 -9.71
CA THR A 421 7.23 9.24 -10.87
C THR A 421 8.22 9.93 -11.79
N ALA A 422 8.95 9.12 -12.60
CA ALA A 422 9.71 9.62 -13.74
C ALA A 422 8.83 9.72 -15.01
N THR A 423 7.73 8.96 -15.06
CA THR A 423 6.80 8.92 -16.19
C THR A 423 5.42 9.29 -15.71
N GLN A 424 5.12 10.59 -15.64
CA GLN A 424 3.86 11.08 -15.07
C GLN A 424 2.67 10.58 -15.90
N PRO A 425 1.77 9.75 -15.32
CA PRO A 425 0.59 9.32 -16.01
C PRO A 425 -0.38 10.50 -16.27
N ALA A 426 -0.99 10.54 -17.45
CA ALA A 426 -1.90 11.60 -17.86
C ALA A 426 -3.29 11.45 -17.20
N VAL A 427 -3.35 11.38 -15.87
CA VAL A 427 -4.58 11.19 -15.08
C VAL A 427 -5.26 12.50 -14.67
N GLN A 428 -4.78 13.64 -15.17
CA GLN A 428 -5.33 14.96 -14.88
C GLN A 428 -6.44 15.31 -15.89
N ALA A 429 -7.50 15.96 -15.43
CA ALA A 429 -8.60 16.42 -16.28
C ALA A 429 -8.11 17.41 -17.35
N GLU A 430 -7.14 18.26 -17.01
CA GLU A 430 -6.50 19.23 -17.90
C GLU A 430 -5.77 18.56 -19.08
N ASN A 431 -5.31 17.33 -18.92
CA ASN A 431 -4.69 16.51 -19.97
C ASN A 431 -5.71 15.69 -20.77
N GLY A 432 -7.02 16.01 -20.66
CA GLY A 432 -8.08 15.34 -21.39
C GLY A 432 -8.55 14.01 -20.80
N PHE A 433 -8.05 13.61 -19.62
CA PHE A 433 -8.54 12.40 -18.98
C PHE A 433 -9.94 12.63 -18.39
N TYR A 434 -10.93 11.97 -18.97
CA TYR A 434 -12.33 12.11 -18.53
C TYR A 434 -12.48 11.73 -17.05
N ARG A 435 -12.98 12.64 -16.21
CA ARG A 435 -13.06 12.51 -14.74
C ARG A 435 -11.70 12.39 -14.07
N GLY A 436 -10.67 12.96 -14.65
CA GLY A 436 -9.32 13.03 -14.08
C GLY A 436 -9.24 13.79 -12.76
N PHE A 437 -8.05 13.91 -12.25
CA PHE A 437 -7.77 14.77 -11.12
C PHE A 437 -7.80 16.25 -11.55
N GLU A 438 -8.34 17.08 -10.69
CA GLU A 438 -8.40 18.54 -10.86
C GLU A 438 -7.48 19.22 -9.86
N ASN A 439 -6.98 20.40 -10.19
CA ASN A 439 -6.15 21.23 -9.30
C ASN A 439 -4.90 20.49 -8.79
N VAL A 440 -4.27 19.66 -9.61
CA VAL A 440 -3.03 18.97 -9.29
C VAL A 440 -1.86 19.96 -9.43
N ARG A 441 -0.98 20.00 -8.45
CA ARG A 441 0.14 20.94 -8.38
C ARG A 441 1.47 20.20 -8.52
N GLU A 442 2.33 20.67 -9.44
CA GLU A 442 3.66 20.10 -9.63
C GLU A 442 4.64 20.66 -8.58
N ILE A 443 5.38 19.76 -7.92
CA ILE A 443 6.39 20.11 -6.91
C ILE A 443 7.76 20.34 -7.55
N ALA A 444 8.08 19.58 -8.62
CA ALA A 444 9.38 19.70 -9.27
C ALA A 444 9.53 21.01 -10.04
N PRO A 445 10.69 21.69 -10.00
CA PRO A 445 10.90 22.90 -10.77
C PRO A 445 11.07 22.58 -12.25
N LYS A 446 10.15 23.06 -13.10
CA LYS A 446 10.23 22.94 -14.57
C LYS A 446 10.57 21.51 -15.05
N PRO A 447 9.67 20.52 -14.92
CA PRO A 447 9.96 19.11 -15.20
C PRO A 447 10.65 18.87 -16.55
N THR A 448 10.18 19.48 -17.64
CA THR A 448 10.80 19.32 -18.98
C THR A 448 12.29 19.66 -18.97
N ALA A 449 12.67 20.78 -18.36
CA ALA A 449 14.08 21.17 -18.27
C ALA A 449 14.90 20.22 -17.39
N LEU A 450 14.26 19.59 -16.37
CA LEU A 450 14.92 18.55 -15.58
C LEU A 450 15.19 17.28 -16.39
N PHE A 451 14.25 16.88 -17.25
CA PHE A 451 14.42 15.72 -18.13
C PHE A 451 15.59 15.96 -19.10
N ASP A 452 15.72 17.15 -19.70
CA ASP A 452 16.85 17.48 -20.57
C ASP A 452 18.17 17.45 -19.83
N LYS A 453 18.25 18.07 -18.63
CA LYS A 453 19.47 18.11 -17.82
C LYS A 453 19.90 16.77 -17.25
N LEU A 454 18.93 15.88 -16.97
CA LEU A 454 19.13 14.56 -16.38
C LEU A 454 19.16 13.44 -17.42
N ARG A 455 19.12 13.76 -18.72
CA ARG A 455 19.23 12.77 -19.79
C ARG A 455 20.55 12.02 -19.68
N ARG A 456 20.47 10.69 -19.58
CA ARG A 456 21.64 9.82 -19.35
C ARG A 456 21.79 8.72 -20.38
N THR A 457 20.74 8.52 -21.18
CA THR A 457 20.67 7.42 -22.13
C THR A 457 20.07 7.89 -23.45
N THR A 458 20.45 7.20 -24.52
CA THR A 458 19.80 7.30 -25.83
C THR A 458 18.89 6.09 -26.00
N VAL A 459 17.59 6.30 -26.18
CA VAL A 459 16.60 5.24 -26.36
C VAL A 459 16.28 5.12 -27.85
N GLN A 460 16.36 3.90 -28.39
CA GLN A 460 16.12 3.64 -29.82
C GLN A 460 15.33 2.33 -30.02
N HIS A 461 14.35 2.36 -30.90
CA HIS A 461 13.68 1.14 -31.36
C HIS A 461 14.47 0.56 -32.55
N ILE A 462 14.99 -0.66 -32.38
CA ILE A 462 15.90 -1.29 -33.36
C ILE A 462 15.20 -2.35 -34.22
N GLY A 463 13.88 -2.33 -34.27
CA GLY A 463 13.09 -3.28 -35.07
C GLY A 463 13.06 -4.70 -34.51
N THR A 464 12.68 -5.65 -35.33
CA THR A 464 12.60 -7.07 -34.94
C THR A 464 13.99 -7.65 -34.78
N GLN A 465 14.22 -8.33 -33.66
CA GLN A 465 15.44 -9.06 -33.38
C GLN A 465 15.14 -10.55 -33.32
N THR A 466 15.87 -11.31 -34.12
CA THR A 466 15.84 -12.75 -34.03
C THR A 466 16.62 -13.27 -32.82
N TYR A 467 16.41 -14.50 -32.50
CA TYR A 467 17.16 -15.16 -31.43
C TYR A 467 18.68 -15.13 -31.67
N ALA A 468 19.10 -15.30 -32.93
CA ALA A 468 20.52 -15.24 -33.35
C ALA A 468 21.08 -13.81 -33.14
N ASP A 469 20.30 -12.77 -33.48
CA ASP A 469 20.73 -11.39 -33.30
C ASP A 469 20.96 -11.04 -31.79
N LEU A 470 20.08 -11.55 -30.92
CA LEU A 470 20.24 -11.36 -29.48
C LEU A 470 21.50 -12.06 -28.93
N LEU A 471 21.81 -13.27 -29.41
CA LEU A 471 23.02 -13.99 -29.02
C LEU A 471 24.28 -13.32 -29.55
N ALA A 472 24.28 -12.83 -30.79
CA ALA A 472 25.39 -12.08 -31.35
C ALA A 472 25.70 -10.86 -30.52
N LYS A 473 24.67 -10.03 -30.17
CA LYS A 473 24.82 -8.86 -29.32
C LYS A 473 25.35 -9.18 -27.91
N LEU A 474 24.89 -10.30 -27.31
CA LEU A 474 25.44 -10.77 -26.03
C LEU A 474 26.92 -11.18 -26.16
N GLY A 475 27.35 -11.71 -27.31
CA GLY A 475 28.76 -11.99 -27.57
C GLY A 475 29.63 -10.75 -27.72
N GLU A 476 29.11 -9.73 -28.43
CA GLU A 476 29.82 -8.49 -28.73
C GLU A 476 29.98 -7.58 -27.50
N HIS A 477 29.02 -7.57 -26.57
CA HIS A 477 28.99 -6.67 -25.42
C HIS A 477 29.28 -7.40 -24.11
N PRO A 478 30.43 -7.15 -23.46
CA PRO A 478 30.81 -7.84 -22.22
C PRO A 478 29.94 -7.44 -21.04
N GLN A 479 29.35 -6.25 -21.00
CA GLN A 479 28.42 -5.78 -19.96
C GLN A 479 27.11 -5.35 -20.61
N MET A 480 26.06 -6.16 -20.42
CA MET A 480 24.77 -5.94 -21.07
C MET A 480 23.62 -6.54 -20.27
N LEU A 481 22.51 -5.82 -20.24
CA LEU A 481 21.25 -6.31 -19.68
C LEU A 481 20.23 -6.53 -20.80
N VAL A 482 19.66 -7.73 -20.88
CA VAL A 482 18.55 -8.07 -21.80
C VAL A 482 17.31 -8.39 -20.98
N ILE A 483 16.24 -7.62 -21.19
CA ILE A 483 14.96 -7.79 -20.50
C ILE A 483 13.92 -8.29 -21.50
N VAL A 484 13.31 -9.44 -21.22
CA VAL A 484 12.28 -10.08 -22.05
C VAL A 484 10.96 -10.26 -21.30
N ASN A 485 9.85 -10.45 -22.03
CA ASN A 485 8.51 -10.43 -21.45
C ASN A 485 8.06 -11.75 -20.82
N ASN A 486 8.76 -12.86 -21.08
CA ASN A 486 8.38 -14.14 -20.49
C ASN A 486 9.58 -14.98 -20.02
N ARG A 487 9.31 -15.81 -19.01
CA ARG A 487 10.34 -16.64 -18.34
C ARG A 487 10.94 -17.71 -19.26
N ARG A 488 10.15 -18.25 -20.21
CA ARG A 488 10.63 -19.28 -21.17
C ARG A 488 11.63 -18.67 -22.14
N HIS A 489 11.35 -17.45 -22.65
CA HIS A 489 12.28 -16.71 -23.50
C HIS A 489 13.59 -16.43 -22.75
N ALA A 490 13.50 -15.89 -21.51
CA ALA A 490 14.69 -15.65 -20.70
C ALA A 490 15.52 -16.92 -20.47
N ARG A 491 14.87 -18.02 -20.15
CA ARG A 491 15.55 -19.34 -19.97
C ARG A 491 16.20 -19.84 -21.22
N SER A 492 15.47 -19.84 -22.35
CA SER A 492 15.98 -20.30 -23.63
C SER A 492 17.21 -19.51 -24.07
N LEU A 493 17.18 -18.19 -23.94
CA LEU A 493 18.30 -17.31 -24.29
C LEU A 493 19.51 -17.56 -23.35
N TYR A 494 19.25 -17.72 -22.04
CA TYR A 494 20.32 -18.05 -21.09
C TYR A 494 20.98 -19.41 -21.40
N ASP A 495 20.20 -20.45 -21.68
CA ASP A 495 20.76 -21.80 -21.92
C ASP A 495 21.75 -21.82 -23.11
N GLN A 496 21.58 -20.93 -24.08
CA GLN A 496 22.52 -20.78 -25.19
C GLN A 496 23.66 -19.81 -24.92
N ALA A 497 23.41 -18.77 -24.12
CA ALA A 497 24.43 -17.78 -23.80
C ALA A 497 25.32 -18.14 -22.58
N LYS A 498 24.97 -19.15 -21.79
CA LYS A 498 25.66 -19.51 -20.53
C LYS A 498 27.13 -19.91 -20.68
N HIS A 499 27.60 -20.19 -21.89
CA HIS A 499 29.02 -20.46 -22.20
C HIS A 499 29.84 -19.15 -22.20
N LEU A 500 29.21 -17.98 -22.36
CA LEU A 500 29.87 -16.70 -22.27
C LEU A 500 30.13 -16.36 -20.80
N ASP A 501 31.37 -15.94 -20.48
CA ASP A 501 31.74 -15.61 -19.13
C ASP A 501 30.83 -14.48 -18.55
N GLY A 502 30.49 -14.59 -17.29
CA GLY A 502 29.64 -13.61 -16.58
C GLY A 502 28.19 -13.58 -17.06
N THR A 503 27.63 -14.65 -17.56
CA THR A 503 26.22 -14.72 -17.97
C THR A 503 25.32 -15.16 -16.83
N PHE A 504 24.31 -14.35 -16.51
CA PHE A 504 23.34 -14.56 -15.44
C PHE A 504 21.91 -14.64 -15.96
N HIS A 505 21.08 -15.39 -15.24
CA HIS A 505 19.64 -15.50 -15.48
C HIS A 505 18.86 -15.06 -14.25
N LEU A 506 17.90 -14.13 -14.41
CA LEU A 506 17.07 -13.63 -13.32
C LEU A 506 15.59 -13.69 -13.68
N THR A 507 14.82 -14.50 -12.94
CA THR A 507 13.37 -14.60 -13.10
C THR A 507 12.66 -14.79 -11.76
N THR A 508 11.33 -14.64 -11.76
CA THR A 508 10.47 -14.86 -10.59
C THR A 508 10.40 -16.31 -10.11
N LEU A 509 10.98 -17.28 -10.85
CA LEU A 509 11.11 -18.68 -10.39
C LEU A 509 12.34 -18.91 -9.51
N MET A 510 13.15 -17.88 -9.27
CA MET A 510 14.21 -17.91 -8.26
C MET A 510 13.64 -17.40 -6.95
N CYS A 511 13.89 -18.08 -5.83
CA CYS A 511 13.51 -17.58 -4.51
C CYS A 511 14.29 -16.30 -4.17
N ALA A 512 13.76 -15.50 -3.24
CA ALA A 512 14.33 -14.18 -2.91
C ALA A 512 15.80 -14.28 -2.43
N LYS A 513 16.12 -15.27 -1.63
CA LYS A 513 17.50 -15.54 -1.15
C LYS A 513 18.47 -15.77 -2.29
N HIS A 514 18.12 -16.65 -3.26
CA HIS A 514 18.93 -16.92 -4.44
C HIS A 514 19.12 -15.67 -5.30
N ARG A 515 18.03 -14.90 -5.54
CA ARG A 515 18.13 -13.65 -6.30
C ARG A 515 19.07 -12.64 -5.66
N SER A 516 18.98 -12.46 -4.33
CA SER A 516 19.87 -11.56 -3.62
C SER A 516 21.33 -11.91 -3.83
N GLN A 517 21.70 -13.19 -3.66
CA GLN A 517 23.07 -13.65 -3.90
C GLN A 517 23.54 -13.38 -5.33
N LYS A 518 22.68 -13.64 -6.34
CA LYS A 518 23.05 -13.37 -7.73
C LYS A 518 23.14 -11.88 -8.03
N LEU A 519 22.31 -11.05 -7.43
CA LEU A 519 22.40 -9.60 -7.59
C LEU A 519 23.67 -9.03 -6.97
N ASP A 520 24.13 -9.56 -5.83
CA ASP A 520 25.39 -9.14 -5.22
C ASP A 520 26.60 -9.52 -6.08
N GLU A 521 26.57 -10.70 -6.69
CA GLU A 521 27.59 -11.12 -7.67
C GLU A 521 27.61 -10.23 -8.92
N ILE A 522 26.43 -9.89 -9.47
CA ILE A 522 26.26 -8.99 -10.62
C ILE A 522 26.82 -7.61 -10.29
N ARG A 523 26.48 -7.05 -9.12
CA ARG A 523 27.00 -5.73 -8.67
C ARG A 523 28.51 -5.72 -8.53
N GLY A 524 29.09 -6.80 -7.98
CA GLY A 524 30.52 -6.97 -7.86
C GLY A 524 31.21 -6.94 -9.22
N ARG A 525 30.76 -7.74 -10.18
CA ARG A 525 31.32 -7.78 -11.55
C ARG A 525 31.18 -6.44 -12.26
N LEU A 526 30.01 -5.80 -12.19
CA LEU A 526 29.81 -4.48 -12.80
C LEU A 526 30.76 -3.42 -12.22
N LYS A 527 30.95 -3.42 -10.90
CA LYS A 527 31.86 -2.50 -10.19
C LYS A 527 33.31 -2.70 -10.59
N ASN A 528 33.72 -3.96 -10.80
CA ASN A 528 35.09 -4.32 -11.16
C ASN A 528 35.35 -4.20 -12.69
N GLY A 529 34.34 -3.89 -13.51
CA GLY A 529 34.49 -3.84 -14.97
C GLY A 529 34.60 -5.23 -15.63
N GLU A 530 34.24 -6.30 -14.90
CA GLU A 530 34.27 -7.68 -15.40
C GLU A 530 33.11 -7.96 -16.36
N PRO A 531 33.21 -8.98 -17.24
CA PRO A 531 32.08 -9.40 -18.05
C PRO A 531 30.85 -9.71 -17.20
N CYS A 532 29.72 -9.12 -17.55
CA CYS A 532 28.46 -9.26 -16.83
C CYS A 532 27.28 -9.15 -17.81
N ARG A 533 26.75 -10.28 -18.23
CA ARG A 533 25.60 -10.38 -19.15
C ARG A 533 24.41 -10.88 -18.38
N VAL A 534 23.37 -10.06 -18.24
CA VAL A 534 22.18 -10.44 -17.48
C VAL A 534 20.99 -10.60 -18.40
N ILE A 535 20.36 -11.76 -18.37
CA ILE A 535 19.12 -12.07 -19.07
C ILE A 535 18.01 -12.17 -18.03
N ALA A 536 17.05 -11.25 -18.07
CA ALA A 536 16.03 -11.12 -17.04
C ALA A 536 14.62 -10.94 -17.61
N THR A 537 13.62 -11.14 -16.78
CA THR A 537 12.27 -10.62 -17.00
C THR A 537 12.15 -9.23 -16.34
N SER A 538 10.95 -8.60 -16.46
CA SER A 538 10.64 -7.28 -15.84
C SER A 538 10.96 -7.16 -14.34
N LEU A 539 11.28 -8.28 -13.68
CA LEU A 539 11.74 -8.30 -12.28
C LEU A 539 12.89 -7.33 -11.98
N ILE A 540 13.77 -7.07 -12.96
CA ILE A 540 14.93 -6.20 -12.78
C ILE A 540 14.59 -4.71 -12.98
N GLU A 541 13.45 -4.40 -13.58
CA GLU A 541 13.04 -3.03 -13.89
C GLU A 541 12.80 -2.19 -12.65
N ALA A 542 12.28 -2.81 -11.57
CA ALA A 542 11.95 -2.11 -10.34
C ALA A 542 12.73 -2.65 -9.14
N GLY A 543 13.21 -1.75 -8.28
CA GLY A 543 13.84 -2.09 -7.01
C GLY A 543 15.22 -2.71 -7.07
N VAL A 544 15.82 -2.85 -8.23
CA VAL A 544 17.16 -3.43 -8.38
C VAL A 544 18.15 -2.31 -8.68
N ASP A 545 19.20 -2.23 -7.86
CA ASP A 545 20.27 -1.23 -8.04
C ASP A 545 21.41 -1.86 -8.84
N VAL A 546 21.39 -1.63 -10.16
CA VAL A 546 22.42 -2.06 -11.13
C VAL A 546 22.63 -0.97 -12.17
N ASP A 547 23.84 -0.86 -12.69
CA ASP A 547 24.25 0.17 -13.67
C ASP A 547 24.97 -0.46 -14.87
N PHE A 548 24.23 -0.70 -15.96
CA PHE A 548 24.76 -1.25 -17.21
C PHE A 548 25.12 -0.16 -18.24
N PRO A 549 26.12 -0.35 -19.08
CA PRO A 549 26.40 0.55 -20.21
C PRO A 549 25.37 0.40 -21.33
N LEU A 550 24.78 -0.78 -21.49
CA LEU A 550 23.82 -1.14 -22.53
C LEU A 550 22.67 -1.97 -21.96
N VAL A 551 21.45 -1.58 -22.30
CA VAL A 551 20.24 -2.31 -21.95
C VAL A 551 19.43 -2.62 -23.20
N MET A 552 18.98 -3.85 -23.37
CA MET A 552 17.97 -4.24 -24.37
C MET A 552 16.65 -4.55 -23.67
N ARG A 553 15.55 -4.05 -24.23
CA ARG A 553 14.19 -4.29 -23.72
C ARG A 553 13.28 -4.77 -24.83
N ALA A 554 12.72 -5.97 -24.69
CA ALA A 554 11.64 -6.40 -25.57
C ALA A 554 10.43 -5.47 -25.43
N GLU A 555 9.73 -5.20 -26.52
CA GLU A 555 8.55 -4.31 -26.54
C GLU A 555 7.60 -4.55 -25.37
N ALA A 556 7.24 -3.46 -24.71
CA ALA A 556 6.30 -3.40 -23.57
C ALA A 556 5.70 -1.98 -23.48
N GLY A 557 5.09 -1.62 -22.37
CA GLY A 557 4.65 -0.25 -22.14
C GLY A 557 5.83 0.73 -22.02
N LEU A 558 5.58 2.01 -22.29
CA LEU A 558 6.60 3.06 -22.18
C LEU A 558 7.09 3.25 -20.74
N ASP A 559 6.26 2.97 -19.76
CA ASP A 559 6.61 2.88 -18.34
C ASP A 559 7.70 1.84 -18.07
N SER A 560 7.58 0.64 -18.65
CA SER A 560 8.59 -0.42 -18.57
C SER A 560 9.88 -0.03 -19.30
N VAL A 561 9.78 0.64 -20.44
CA VAL A 561 10.96 1.17 -21.17
C VAL A 561 11.72 2.18 -20.31
N ALA A 562 11.01 3.10 -19.67
CA ALA A 562 11.61 4.09 -18.77
C ALA A 562 12.28 3.46 -17.54
N GLN A 563 11.67 2.40 -16.98
CA GLN A 563 12.26 1.62 -15.88
C GLN A 563 13.55 0.89 -16.33
N ALA A 564 13.52 0.30 -17.52
CA ALA A 564 14.72 -0.32 -18.12
C ALA A 564 15.82 0.71 -18.38
N ALA A 565 15.47 1.90 -18.89
CA ALA A 565 16.40 3.02 -19.07
C ALA A 565 17.04 3.47 -17.75
N GLY A 566 16.28 3.40 -16.63
CA GLY A 566 16.79 3.62 -15.29
C GLY A 566 17.87 2.61 -14.83
N ARG A 567 18.14 1.55 -15.57
CA ARG A 567 19.22 0.57 -15.33
C ARG A 567 20.42 0.77 -16.24
N CYS A 568 20.31 1.71 -17.20
CA CYS A 568 21.37 2.10 -18.10
C CYS A 568 21.98 3.42 -17.62
N ASN A 569 23.31 3.46 -17.46
CA ASN A 569 24.02 4.65 -16.98
C ASN A 569 23.37 5.31 -15.74
N ARG A 570 22.92 4.48 -14.83
CA ARG A 570 22.15 4.89 -13.65
C ARG A 570 22.89 5.91 -12.78
N GLU A 571 24.20 5.74 -12.66
CA GLU A 571 25.05 6.62 -11.86
C GLU A 571 25.52 7.86 -12.64
N GLY A 572 25.18 7.98 -13.94
CA GLY A 572 25.59 9.12 -14.78
C GLY A 572 27.09 9.22 -15.04
N LYS A 573 27.81 8.11 -14.90
CA LYS A 573 29.28 8.07 -15.08
C LYS A 573 29.71 8.16 -16.54
N ARG A 574 28.82 7.81 -17.48
CA ARG A 574 29.09 7.75 -18.93
C ARG A 574 28.34 8.89 -19.64
N PRO A 575 28.85 9.35 -20.81
CA PRO A 575 28.07 10.21 -21.68
C PRO A 575 26.79 9.51 -22.16
N SER A 576 25.70 10.26 -22.37
CA SER A 576 24.41 9.74 -22.83
C SER A 576 24.49 9.07 -24.20
N GLU A 577 25.32 9.62 -25.11
CA GLU A 577 25.61 9.12 -26.45
C GLU A 577 26.37 7.78 -26.49
N ASN A 578 26.91 7.34 -25.37
CA ASN A 578 27.59 6.04 -25.19
C ASN A 578 26.79 5.07 -24.29
N SER A 579 25.55 5.40 -24.01
CA SER A 579 24.67 4.68 -23.08
C SER A 579 23.33 4.41 -23.75
N PHE A 580 23.17 3.22 -24.33
CA PHE A 580 22.02 2.90 -25.18
C PHE A 580 21.00 2.04 -24.48
N VAL A 581 19.73 2.35 -24.74
CA VAL A 581 18.60 1.49 -24.45
C VAL A 581 17.93 1.10 -25.76
N TRP A 582 18.10 -0.13 -26.16
CA TRP A 582 17.54 -0.65 -27.39
C TRP A 582 16.20 -1.37 -27.13
N ILE A 583 15.13 -0.84 -27.70
CA ILE A 583 13.83 -1.51 -27.70
C ILE A 583 13.76 -2.38 -28.93
N PHE A 584 13.29 -3.62 -28.77
CA PHE A 584 13.18 -4.55 -29.87
C PHE A 584 11.86 -5.32 -29.89
N ALA A 585 11.33 -5.56 -31.08
CA ALA A 585 10.26 -6.51 -31.29
C ALA A 585 10.84 -7.93 -31.25
N PRO A 586 10.37 -8.84 -30.37
CA PRO A 586 10.82 -10.22 -30.41
C PRO A 586 10.23 -10.93 -31.62
N GLU A 587 10.95 -11.97 -32.15
CA GLU A 587 10.42 -12.83 -33.21
C GLU A 587 9.09 -13.50 -32.82
N ASP A 588 8.32 -13.96 -33.82
CA ASP A 588 6.95 -14.46 -33.63
C ASP A 588 6.79 -15.56 -32.57
N LYS A 589 7.77 -16.39 -32.37
CA LYS A 589 7.80 -17.43 -31.32
C LYS A 589 7.70 -16.84 -29.89
N TRP A 590 8.16 -15.61 -29.71
CA TRP A 590 8.28 -14.93 -28.45
C TRP A 590 7.42 -13.63 -28.38
N LYS A 591 6.28 -13.61 -29.07
CA LYS A 591 5.35 -12.49 -29.11
C LYS A 591 5.08 -11.89 -27.72
N VAL A 592 4.77 -10.63 -27.74
CA VAL A 592 4.34 -9.89 -26.53
C VAL A 592 3.14 -10.61 -25.91
N PRO A 593 3.14 -10.88 -24.60
CA PRO A 593 2.00 -11.48 -23.91
C PRO A 593 0.72 -10.66 -24.11
N PRO A 594 -0.47 -11.28 -24.23
CA PRO A 594 -1.73 -10.59 -24.51
C PRO A 594 -2.03 -9.45 -23.52
N GLU A 595 -1.67 -9.62 -22.26
CA GLU A 595 -1.85 -8.62 -21.21
C GLU A 595 -1.02 -7.35 -21.41
N LEU A 596 0.09 -7.43 -22.15
CA LEU A 596 0.96 -6.30 -22.49
C LEU A 596 0.77 -5.79 -23.92
N ALA A 597 -0.06 -6.46 -24.72
CA ALA A 597 -0.17 -6.18 -26.15
C ALA A 597 -0.63 -4.74 -26.45
N THR A 598 -1.62 -4.23 -25.72
CA THR A 598 -2.11 -2.86 -25.88
C THR A 598 -1.02 -1.85 -25.53
N GLN A 599 -0.35 -2.02 -24.39
CA GLN A 599 0.73 -1.14 -23.96
C GLN A 599 1.88 -1.10 -24.96
N ALA A 600 2.29 -2.27 -25.48
CA ALA A 600 3.34 -2.36 -26.49
C ALA A 600 2.92 -1.72 -27.83
N ALA A 601 1.67 -1.87 -28.23
CA ALA A 601 1.15 -1.22 -29.46
C ALA A 601 1.16 0.31 -29.33
N VAL A 602 0.68 0.86 -28.22
CA VAL A 602 0.70 2.30 -27.97
C VAL A 602 2.14 2.82 -27.85
N MET A 603 3.05 2.06 -27.24
CA MET A 603 4.47 2.41 -27.17
C MET A 603 5.09 2.53 -28.58
N ARG A 604 4.76 1.62 -29.51
CA ARG A 604 5.23 1.73 -30.90
C ARG A 604 4.75 3.00 -31.59
N LEU A 605 3.45 3.36 -31.42
CA LEU A 605 2.91 4.61 -31.95
C LEU A 605 3.64 5.84 -31.37
N ALA A 606 3.97 5.80 -30.08
CA ALA A 606 4.76 6.86 -29.46
C ALA A 606 6.20 6.88 -30.03
N ALA A 607 6.84 5.72 -30.25
CA ALA A 607 8.19 5.62 -30.83
C ALA A 607 8.25 6.17 -32.26
N ASP A 608 7.22 5.95 -33.06
CA ASP A 608 7.12 6.50 -34.42
C ASP A 608 6.94 8.01 -34.40
N SER A 609 6.19 8.55 -33.43
CA SER A 609 5.87 9.97 -33.33
C SER A 609 6.95 10.82 -32.64
N PHE A 610 7.72 10.22 -31.73
CA PHE A 610 8.75 10.85 -30.87
C PHE A 610 10.10 10.14 -30.99
N SER A 611 10.53 9.86 -32.23
CA SER A 611 11.77 9.11 -32.53
C SER A 611 13.03 9.72 -31.93
N ASP A 612 13.09 11.06 -31.78
CA ASP A 612 14.24 11.77 -31.25
C ASP A 612 14.37 11.67 -29.73
N ASP A 613 13.24 11.61 -29.00
CA ASP A 613 13.20 11.47 -27.56
C ASP A 613 11.92 10.79 -27.05
N LEU A 614 11.93 9.47 -27.08
CA LEU A 614 10.81 8.64 -26.66
C LEU A 614 10.49 8.78 -25.14
N LEU A 615 11.44 9.22 -24.33
CA LEU A 615 11.22 9.43 -22.90
C LEU A 615 10.97 10.90 -22.53
N SER A 616 10.76 11.78 -23.50
CA SER A 616 10.34 13.17 -23.23
C SER A 616 9.01 13.22 -22.47
N THR A 617 8.79 14.29 -21.73
CA THR A 617 7.52 14.50 -21.02
C THR A 617 6.30 14.50 -21.95
N GLN A 618 6.47 14.97 -23.20
CA GLN A 618 5.44 14.98 -24.23
C GLN A 618 5.13 13.56 -24.73
N ALA A 619 6.17 12.76 -25.03
CA ALA A 619 5.98 11.37 -25.47
C ALA A 619 5.28 10.52 -24.38
N VAL A 620 5.66 10.69 -23.13
CA VAL A 620 5.05 10.01 -21.99
C VAL A 620 3.59 10.43 -21.82
N ALA A 621 3.27 11.74 -21.91
CA ALA A 621 1.90 12.22 -21.80
C ALA A 621 1.03 11.69 -22.95
N ALA A 622 1.52 11.72 -24.20
CA ALA A 622 0.82 11.20 -25.37
C ALA A 622 0.58 9.68 -25.23
N TYR A 623 1.56 8.91 -24.80
CA TYR A 623 1.44 7.48 -24.55
C TYR A 623 0.31 7.16 -23.56
N PHE A 624 0.29 7.81 -22.38
CA PHE A 624 -0.73 7.54 -21.38
C PHE A 624 -2.12 8.01 -21.81
N ALA A 625 -2.22 9.15 -22.50
CA ALA A 625 -3.50 9.65 -23.03
C ALA A 625 -4.12 8.64 -24.00
N GLU A 626 -3.34 8.15 -24.98
CA GLU A 626 -3.79 7.12 -25.93
C GLU A 626 -4.13 5.80 -25.24
N LEU A 627 -3.28 5.32 -24.32
CA LEU A 627 -3.52 4.09 -23.57
C LEU A 627 -4.83 4.14 -22.78
N TYR A 628 -5.09 5.24 -22.09
CA TYR A 628 -6.30 5.38 -21.29
C TYR A 628 -7.56 5.54 -22.15
N GLN A 629 -7.45 6.21 -23.29
CA GLN A 629 -8.54 6.31 -24.25
C GLN A 629 -8.91 4.92 -24.80
N LEU A 630 -7.93 4.12 -25.21
CA LEU A 630 -8.14 2.76 -25.71
C LEU A 630 -8.71 1.82 -24.63
N LYS A 631 -8.26 1.97 -23.38
CA LYS A 631 -8.77 1.16 -22.27
C LYS A 631 -10.18 1.52 -21.83
N GLY A 632 -10.56 2.78 -21.89
CA GLY A 632 -11.93 3.26 -21.64
C GLY A 632 -12.56 2.62 -20.38
N SER A 633 -13.64 1.85 -20.56
CA SER A 633 -14.35 1.19 -19.45
C SER A 633 -13.56 0.05 -18.77
N GLU A 634 -12.49 -0.45 -19.39
CA GLU A 634 -11.62 -1.46 -18.77
C GLU A 634 -10.80 -0.88 -17.61
N LEU A 635 -10.73 0.44 -17.45
CA LEU A 635 -10.09 1.10 -16.29
C LEU A 635 -10.88 0.89 -14.96
N ASP A 636 -12.12 0.40 -15.02
CA ASP A 636 -12.88 -0.19 -13.92
C ASP A 636 -13.48 -1.54 -14.37
N ASN A 637 -12.63 -2.47 -14.78
CA ASN A 637 -13.04 -3.76 -15.35
C ASN A 637 -13.92 -4.58 -14.39
N LYS A 638 -13.73 -4.41 -13.07
CA LYS A 638 -14.54 -5.06 -12.03
C LYS A 638 -15.84 -4.32 -11.72
N LYS A 639 -16.10 -3.17 -12.36
CA LYS A 639 -17.29 -2.33 -12.20
C LYS A 639 -17.52 -1.88 -10.74
N ILE A 640 -16.44 -1.58 -10.03
CA ILE A 640 -16.46 -1.19 -8.60
C ILE A 640 -17.27 0.10 -8.40
N LEU A 641 -17.00 1.13 -9.22
CA LEU A 641 -17.72 2.40 -9.14
C LEU A 641 -19.19 2.24 -9.52
N LYS A 642 -19.48 1.41 -10.54
CA LYS A 642 -20.86 1.11 -10.93
C LYS A 642 -21.61 0.42 -9.79
N MET A 643 -21.02 -0.55 -9.10
CA MET A 643 -21.65 -1.25 -7.96
C MET A 643 -22.01 -0.30 -6.82
N HIS A 644 -21.22 0.74 -6.56
CA HIS A 644 -21.59 1.77 -5.61
C HIS A 644 -22.79 2.61 -6.10
N ASN A 645 -22.75 3.05 -7.36
CA ASN A 645 -23.81 3.89 -7.92
C ASN A 645 -25.15 3.14 -8.06
N ASP A 646 -25.11 1.84 -8.35
CA ASP A 646 -26.31 0.99 -8.48
C ASP A 646 -27.09 0.85 -7.16
N THR A 647 -26.48 1.17 -6.01
CA THR A 647 -27.19 1.13 -4.71
C THR A 647 -28.26 2.20 -4.60
N GLY A 648 -28.09 3.33 -5.28
CA GLY A 648 -29.02 4.44 -5.24
C GLY A 648 -29.34 4.89 -3.80
N GLN A 649 -30.53 5.44 -3.62
CA GLN A 649 -30.99 5.94 -2.30
C GLN A 649 -31.19 4.84 -1.25
N SER A 650 -31.20 3.56 -1.64
CA SER A 650 -31.31 2.46 -0.67
C SER A 650 -30.08 2.33 0.20
N LEU A 651 -28.90 2.77 -0.27
CA LEU A 651 -27.60 2.63 0.40
C LEU A 651 -27.28 1.16 0.79
N ASP A 652 -27.75 0.22 -0.01
CA ASP A 652 -27.49 -1.23 0.21
C ASP A 652 -26.12 -1.62 -0.34
N PHE A 653 -25.05 -1.04 0.20
CA PHE A 653 -23.70 -1.23 -0.30
C PHE A 653 -23.24 -2.69 -0.31
N PRO A 654 -22.68 -3.19 -1.42
CA PRO A 654 -22.18 -4.56 -1.52
C PRO A 654 -20.72 -4.65 -1.02
N PHE A 655 -20.48 -4.34 0.26
CA PHE A 655 -19.13 -4.25 0.84
C PHE A 655 -18.29 -5.51 0.67
N GLN A 656 -18.87 -6.68 0.98
CA GLN A 656 -18.19 -7.96 0.85
C GLN A 656 -17.85 -8.25 -0.62
N THR A 657 -18.81 -8.08 -1.52
CA THR A 657 -18.63 -8.30 -2.96
C THR A 657 -17.55 -7.39 -3.54
N ILE A 658 -17.51 -6.12 -3.12
CA ILE A 658 -16.46 -5.18 -3.55
C ILE A 658 -15.09 -5.60 -3.02
N ALA A 659 -14.99 -5.98 -1.75
CA ALA A 659 -13.74 -6.43 -1.15
C ALA A 659 -13.18 -7.70 -1.84
N ASP A 660 -14.05 -8.59 -2.28
CA ASP A 660 -13.66 -9.80 -3.02
C ASP A 660 -13.21 -9.49 -4.46
N LYS A 661 -13.84 -8.49 -5.10
CA LYS A 661 -13.52 -8.07 -6.47
C LYS A 661 -12.33 -7.13 -6.56
N PHE A 662 -12.13 -6.27 -5.56
CA PHE A 662 -11.00 -5.34 -5.54
C PHE A 662 -9.73 -6.06 -5.09
N ARG A 663 -9.07 -6.72 -6.04
CA ARG A 663 -7.78 -7.38 -5.85
C ARG A 663 -6.77 -6.79 -6.82
N MET A 664 -5.75 -6.13 -6.30
CA MET A 664 -4.67 -5.55 -7.11
C MET A 664 -3.80 -6.62 -7.75
N ILE A 665 -3.66 -7.76 -7.08
CA ILE A 665 -2.96 -8.93 -7.60
C ILE A 665 -3.95 -10.10 -7.65
N GLU A 666 -4.38 -10.47 -8.85
CA GLU A 666 -5.13 -11.70 -9.07
C GLU A 666 -4.14 -12.86 -9.16
N SER A 667 -3.97 -13.59 -8.08
CA SER A 667 -3.03 -14.71 -8.04
C SER A 667 -3.73 -16.06 -8.18
N HIS A 668 -3.59 -16.67 -9.34
CA HIS A 668 -3.83 -18.12 -9.52
C HIS A 668 -2.58 -18.94 -9.18
N MET A 669 -1.65 -18.33 -8.45
CA MET A 669 -0.40 -18.93 -8.04
C MET A 669 -0.55 -19.58 -6.66
N GLN A 670 0.31 -20.56 -6.41
CA GLN A 670 0.50 -21.14 -5.09
C GLN A 670 1.97 -21.02 -4.66
N PRO A 671 2.23 -20.80 -3.38
CA PRO A 671 3.58 -20.75 -2.87
C PRO A 671 4.19 -22.17 -2.86
N LEU A 672 5.43 -22.27 -3.31
CA LEU A 672 6.28 -23.47 -3.21
C LEU A 672 7.55 -23.09 -2.46
N ILE A 673 7.86 -23.80 -1.40
CA ILE A 673 9.09 -23.60 -0.62
C ILE A 673 10.21 -24.38 -1.29
N ILE A 674 11.34 -23.72 -1.55
CA ILE A 674 12.51 -24.30 -2.19
C ILE A 674 13.57 -24.63 -1.12
N PRO A 675 14.04 -25.88 -1.02
CA PRO A 675 15.16 -26.25 -0.14
C PRO A 675 16.49 -25.78 -0.77
N PHE A 676 16.72 -24.47 -0.72
CA PHE A 676 17.80 -23.80 -1.44
C PHE A 676 19.17 -23.95 -0.77
N ASP A 677 19.17 -23.96 0.53
CA ASP A 677 20.37 -24.09 1.36
C ASP A 677 20.05 -24.87 2.65
N ALA A 678 21.07 -25.14 3.46
CA ALA A 678 20.94 -25.89 4.72
C ALA A 678 19.96 -25.22 5.71
N ASP A 679 19.87 -23.88 5.71
CA ASP A 679 18.93 -23.14 6.57
C ASP A 679 17.48 -23.43 6.16
N ALA A 680 17.20 -23.41 4.85
CA ALA A 680 15.88 -23.75 4.32
C ALA A 680 15.50 -25.21 4.67
N GLU A 681 16.42 -26.16 4.50
CA GLU A 681 16.18 -27.57 4.82
C GLU A 681 15.86 -27.77 6.30
N ASN A 682 16.62 -27.12 7.20
CA ASN A 682 16.41 -27.16 8.63
C ASN A 682 15.03 -26.58 9.03
N LEU A 683 14.65 -25.43 8.44
CA LEU A 683 13.34 -24.82 8.68
C LEU A 683 12.19 -25.69 8.15
N ILE A 684 12.35 -26.32 6.96
CA ILE A 684 11.35 -27.25 6.40
C ILE A 684 11.19 -28.48 7.31
N ASN A 685 12.29 -29.04 7.80
CA ASN A 685 12.24 -30.16 8.74
C ASN A 685 11.55 -29.77 10.06
N SER A 686 11.80 -28.56 10.55
CA SER A 686 11.16 -28.05 11.78
C SER A 686 9.64 -27.90 11.63
N LEU A 687 9.12 -27.61 10.43
CA LEU A 687 7.67 -27.54 10.17
C LEU A 687 6.92 -28.85 10.46
N ARG A 688 7.61 -30.01 10.36
CA ARG A 688 7.00 -31.33 10.57
C ARG A 688 6.64 -31.59 12.04
N TYR A 689 7.28 -30.89 12.98
CA TYR A 689 7.19 -31.13 14.40
C TYR A 689 6.71 -29.91 15.21
N ALA A 690 6.38 -28.80 14.55
CA ALA A 690 6.00 -27.57 15.22
C ALA A 690 4.49 -27.51 15.52
N ASP A 691 4.15 -27.25 16.78
CA ASP A 691 2.77 -26.98 17.21
C ASP A 691 2.24 -25.65 16.64
N HIS A 692 3.12 -24.68 16.46
CA HIS A 692 2.81 -23.35 15.88
C HIS A 692 3.71 -23.05 14.68
N ILE A 693 3.13 -23.10 13.49
CA ILE A 693 3.87 -22.97 12.22
C ILE A 693 4.06 -21.51 11.73
N GLY A 694 3.32 -20.54 12.29
CA GLY A 694 3.31 -19.15 11.78
C GLY A 694 4.68 -18.49 11.74
N GLY A 695 5.49 -18.65 12.79
CA GLY A 695 6.85 -18.11 12.84
C GLY A 695 7.80 -18.79 11.83
N LEU A 696 7.68 -20.11 11.66
CA LEU A 696 8.49 -20.86 10.70
C LEU A 696 8.14 -20.52 9.25
N LEU A 697 6.85 -20.41 8.93
CA LEU A 697 6.40 -19.99 7.59
C LEU A 697 6.92 -18.59 7.26
N ARG A 698 6.98 -17.68 8.23
CA ARG A 698 7.54 -16.34 8.02
C ARG A 698 9.05 -16.43 7.69
N LYS A 699 9.83 -17.22 8.41
CA LYS A 699 11.25 -17.44 8.12
C LYS A 699 11.50 -18.15 6.79
N LEU A 700 10.53 -18.94 6.29
CA LEU A 700 10.61 -19.63 5.00
C LEU A 700 10.17 -18.75 3.79
N GLN A 701 9.63 -17.57 4.01
CA GLN A 701 9.25 -16.67 2.91
C GLN A 701 10.38 -16.34 1.93
N PRO A 702 11.63 -16.05 2.35
CA PRO A 702 12.75 -15.81 1.42
C PRO A 702 13.07 -17.00 0.50
N TYR A 703 12.62 -18.18 0.85
CA TYR A 703 12.80 -19.43 0.10
C TYR A 703 11.58 -19.82 -0.72
N THR A 704 10.56 -18.96 -0.77
CA THR A 704 9.30 -19.27 -1.47
C THR A 704 9.29 -18.70 -2.89
N VAL A 705 8.78 -19.50 -3.83
CA VAL A 705 8.46 -19.07 -5.20
C VAL A 705 6.98 -19.25 -5.48
N GLN A 706 6.43 -18.42 -6.36
CA GLN A 706 5.04 -18.52 -6.78
C GLN A 706 4.93 -19.30 -8.09
N ILE A 707 4.14 -20.39 -8.07
CA ILE A 707 3.91 -21.24 -9.25
C ILE A 707 2.41 -21.34 -9.58
N PRO A 708 2.02 -21.52 -10.86
CA PRO A 708 0.62 -21.70 -11.23
C PRO A 708 0.00 -22.95 -10.59
N ARG A 709 -1.21 -22.85 -10.04
CA ARG A 709 -1.94 -23.97 -9.39
C ARG A 709 -2.17 -25.19 -10.30
N LYS A 710 -2.13 -25.04 -11.62
CA LYS A 710 -2.42 -26.09 -12.61
C LYS A 710 -1.19 -26.84 -13.15
N SER A 711 -0.01 -26.67 -12.60
CA SER A 711 1.22 -27.30 -13.13
C SER A 711 2.09 -28.01 -12.10
N PRO A 712 1.68 -29.15 -11.51
CA PRO A 712 2.62 -29.96 -10.73
C PRO A 712 3.66 -30.67 -11.60
N ARG A 713 3.42 -30.87 -12.92
CA ARG A 713 4.24 -31.71 -13.80
C ARG A 713 5.40 -31.01 -14.54
N CYS A 714 5.57 -29.70 -14.37
CA CYS A 714 6.61 -28.95 -15.12
C CYS A 714 7.85 -28.57 -14.30
N PHE A 715 8.03 -29.12 -13.11
CA PHE A 715 9.07 -28.68 -12.17
C PHE A 715 9.98 -29.81 -11.65
N VAL A 716 10.07 -30.93 -12.42
CA VAL A 716 11.10 -31.96 -12.19
C VAL A 716 12.19 -31.86 -13.24
#